data_7072ec1d2bbb3292649bc1d380d9b095
#
_entry.id   7072ec1d2bbb3292649bc1d380d9b095
#
_cell.length_a   1.000
_cell.length_b   1.000
_cell.length_c   1.000
_cell.angle_alpha   90.00
_cell.angle_beta   90.00
_cell.angle_gamma   90.00
#
_symmetry.space_group_name_H-M   'P 1'
#
loop_
_entity.id
_entity.type
_entity.pdbx_description
1 polymer ?
#
loop_
_entity_poly.entity_id
_entity_poly.type
_entity_poly.pdbx_seq_one_letter_code
_entity_poly.pdbx_strand_id
1 'polypeptide(L)'
;MAGESCLKVYSSHRSLVQHLNEGELLSPHIMMGEFFTQLVIVDGYRALPQAMRLPLSMSVLKECAKELERVKFIFEQSFLAFLESSQFLFGFFDELTQAQVSIDEIPLLDTYGDYEDHLRVLKWVENRYKQRLEELKYYDGLILPPQAHIRINESYVRHFSHIDIYIEGIVSKAHLALLSQVAQMTTLRLHFWLDNFNITLPFFTQMKDCKPFHRYVLNPATNEILESAPINRPMCVSTYHFSLRISQVALVFYKIEEWLRNGVNTEEIAVIVPDEHFVSYLALFDKAHNLNFAMGKDITRTQAYKCLENMLSVYEADMQTYPYKQICEMIEVNLISLDDRGSKKLRQSLSELLFIWENAGFADCRYKEILELLLEELKKCSIDDVMGGKIRVMGVLESRGFTCKKAIIVDFNEGVIPNVAQDDLFLNSMLRQRLGMPTMRDKEQLQKHYYYGIFSSADEVVVSYVENEDKHKSLLLEELEQYTHITSNDGDKRFALLPHGGKYEYCEDEIMGKIPRFFTPSKLKTLLECPRRYFYQYEESLCKVQEESNVAFMGNVAHQCLESVYRQYIGKKVQLNAKEIYANILTHFKAQYASMSALDGINTQLLAYEIEAFLKQYEDKREVEILYLEEKMKAHYGGFDFSVCADRIQKIGERIEIIDYKYRQNFKVEKNAEKTSDFALILYAEAFKQNNPQYASL
;
A
#
# COMPACT_ATOMS: atom_id res chain seq x y z
N MET A 1 -52.74 9.39 11.31
CA MET A 1 -51.95 10.25 10.44
C MET A 1 -50.65 9.53 10.19
N ALA A 2 -50.48 8.91 9.04
CA ALA A 2 -49.18 8.39 8.64
C ALA A 2 -48.32 9.62 8.34
N GLY A 3 -47.36 9.92 9.21
CA GLY A 3 -46.39 10.98 8.97
C GLY A 3 -45.62 10.62 7.70
N GLU A 4 -45.38 11.60 6.83
CA GLU A 4 -44.54 11.43 5.66
C GLU A 4 -43.15 10.92 6.14
N SER A 5 -42.88 9.63 5.92
CA SER A 5 -41.63 9.03 6.31
C SER A 5 -40.54 9.39 5.26
N CYS A 6 -39.65 10.29 5.60
CA CYS A 6 -38.46 10.63 4.78
C CYS A 6 -37.32 9.74 5.15
N LEU A 7 -36.68 9.09 4.15
CA LEU A 7 -35.40 8.41 4.33
C LEU A 7 -34.27 9.31 3.87
N LYS A 8 -33.26 9.53 4.73
CA LYS A 8 -32.03 10.25 4.38
C LYS A 8 -30.88 9.28 4.18
N VAL A 9 -30.21 9.35 3.04
CA VAL A 9 -29.09 8.48 2.68
C VAL A 9 -27.80 9.28 2.65
N TYR A 10 -26.85 8.93 3.50
CA TYR A 10 -25.59 9.65 3.66
C TYR A 10 -24.40 8.83 3.17
N SER A 11 -23.35 9.51 2.70
CA SER A 11 -22.10 8.86 2.26
C SER A 11 -21.31 8.31 3.44
N SER A 12 -21.39 8.93 4.62
CA SER A 12 -20.68 8.55 5.83
C SER A 12 -21.43 8.92 7.10
N HIS A 13 -21.12 8.26 8.22
CA HIS A 13 -21.64 8.64 9.53
C HIS A 13 -21.30 10.08 9.93
N ARG A 14 -20.19 10.63 9.43
CA ARG A 14 -19.79 12.00 9.70
C ARG A 14 -20.63 13.01 8.94
N SER A 15 -20.98 12.70 7.72
CA SER A 15 -21.97 13.48 6.95
C SER A 15 -23.31 13.49 7.67
N LEU A 16 -23.75 12.36 8.22
CA LEU A 16 -24.94 12.28 9.06
C LEU A 16 -24.87 13.25 10.26
N VAL A 17 -23.80 13.17 11.06
CA VAL A 17 -23.65 13.99 12.29
C VAL A 17 -23.79 15.48 12.01
N GLN A 18 -23.40 15.96 10.83
CA GLN A 18 -23.47 17.36 10.44
C GLN A 18 -24.87 17.84 10.10
N HIS A 19 -25.75 16.92 9.72
CA HIS A 19 -27.15 17.23 9.44
C HIS A 19 -28.05 17.04 10.66
N LEU A 20 -27.44 16.76 11.83
CA LEU A 20 -28.16 16.67 13.10
C LEU A 20 -28.27 18.05 13.73
N ASN A 21 -29.51 18.51 13.93
CA ASN A 21 -29.78 19.67 14.78
C ASN A 21 -30.02 19.20 16.22
N GLU A 22 -29.44 19.90 17.18
CA GLU A 22 -29.69 19.62 18.60
C GLU A 22 -31.19 19.72 18.92
N GLY A 23 -31.77 18.64 19.48
CA GLY A 23 -33.14 18.59 19.94
C GLY A 23 -34.18 18.11 18.90
N GLU A 24 -33.80 17.79 17.67
CA GLU A 24 -34.69 17.19 16.68
C GLU A 24 -34.66 15.65 16.75
N LEU A 25 -35.83 15.03 16.55
CA LEU A 25 -35.89 13.58 16.33
C LEU A 25 -35.26 13.24 14.99
N LEU A 26 -34.35 12.29 14.98
CA LEU A 26 -33.71 11.81 13.78
C LEU A 26 -34.76 11.24 12.80
N SER A 27 -34.74 11.77 11.58
CA SER A 27 -35.43 11.09 10.47
C SER A 27 -34.79 9.72 10.23
N PRO A 28 -35.53 8.73 9.73
CA PRO A 28 -34.95 7.49 9.26
C PRO A 28 -33.72 7.77 8.36
N HIS A 29 -32.61 7.15 8.66
CA HIS A 29 -31.38 7.36 7.90
C HIS A 29 -30.62 6.05 7.69
N ILE A 30 -29.81 6.01 6.65
CA ILE A 30 -29.00 4.85 6.27
C ILE A 30 -27.72 5.32 5.55
N MET A 31 -26.68 4.51 5.60
CA MET A 31 -25.47 4.76 4.81
C MET A 31 -25.65 4.31 3.36
N MET A 32 -24.99 4.97 2.42
CA MET A 32 -25.09 4.73 0.98
C MET A 32 -24.88 3.26 0.61
N GLY A 33 -23.86 2.61 1.18
CA GLY A 33 -23.59 1.19 0.93
C GLY A 33 -24.69 0.27 1.41
N GLU A 34 -25.19 0.50 2.61
CA GLU A 34 -26.33 -0.26 3.16
C GLU A 34 -27.62 -0.02 2.40
N PHE A 35 -27.85 1.23 1.96
CA PHE A 35 -29.01 1.58 1.13
C PHE A 35 -29.05 0.75 -0.16
N PHE A 36 -27.95 0.68 -0.91
CA PHE A 36 -27.90 -0.13 -2.13
C PHE A 36 -28.03 -1.62 -1.83
N THR A 37 -27.49 -2.10 -0.70
CA THR A 37 -27.65 -3.49 -0.28
C THR A 37 -29.13 -3.83 0.02
N GLN A 38 -29.87 -2.94 0.69
CA GLN A 38 -31.30 -3.16 0.97
C GLN A 38 -32.21 -2.93 -0.24
N LEU A 39 -31.73 -2.10 -1.19
CA LEU A 39 -32.44 -1.78 -2.42
C LEU A 39 -32.51 -2.96 -3.40
N VAL A 40 -31.50 -3.83 -3.39
CA VAL A 40 -31.33 -4.89 -4.38
C VAL A 40 -31.79 -6.23 -3.80
N ILE A 41 -32.63 -6.95 -4.56
CA ILE A 41 -32.99 -8.34 -4.30
C ILE A 41 -32.52 -9.16 -5.51
N VAL A 42 -31.87 -10.27 -5.24
CA VAL A 42 -31.51 -11.27 -6.25
C VAL A 42 -32.18 -12.58 -5.84
N ASP A 43 -33.25 -12.92 -6.55
CA ASP A 43 -34.11 -14.04 -6.17
C ASP A 43 -33.36 -15.38 -6.23
N GLY A 44 -33.35 -16.11 -5.13
CA GLY A 44 -32.66 -17.40 -4.98
C GLY A 44 -31.18 -17.32 -4.59
N TYR A 45 -30.63 -16.11 -4.39
CA TYR A 45 -29.24 -15.89 -3.99
C TYR A 45 -29.13 -15.02 -2.74
N ARG A 46 -28.03 -15.13 -2.05
CA ARG A 46 -27.68 -14.31 -0.87
C ARG A 46 -26.51 -13.39 -1.21
N ALA A 47 -26.42 -12.24 -0.56
CA ALA A 47 -25.25 -11.39 -0.67
C ALA A 47 -24.01 -12.12 -0.11
N LEU A 48 -22.92 -12.10 -0.84
CA LEU A 48 -21.65 -12.67 -0.41
C LEU A 48 -21.12 -11.84 0.76
N PRO A 49 -20.81 -12.43 1.93
CA PRO A 49 -20.10 -11.71 2.98
C PRO A 49 -18.75 -11.21 2.46
N GLN A 50 -18.42 -9.94 2.75
CA GLN A 50 -17.19 -9.34 2.23
C GLN A 50 -15.94 -10.14 2.59
N ALA A 51 -15.90 -10.71 3.80
CA ALA A 51 -14.80 -11.55 4.27
C ALA A 51 -14.66 -12.87 3.47
N MET A 52 -15.69 -13.32 2.75
CA MET A 52 -15.60 -14.50 1.87
C MET A 52 -15.05 -14.17 0.48
N ARG A 53 -14.99 -12.91 0.11
CA ARG A 53 -14.58 -12.49 -1.23
C ARG A 53 -13.16 -12.92 -1.55
N LEU A 54 -12.20 -12.65 -0.66
CA LEU A 54 -10.81 -12.99 -0.85
C LEU A 54 -10.58 -14.52 -0.92
N PRO A 55 -11.02 -15.34 0.05
CA PRO A 55 -10.86 -16.80 -0.03
C PRO A 55 -11.52 -17.41 -1.28
N LEU A 56 -12.70 -16.93 -1.65
CA LEU A 56 -13.41 -17.41 -2.84
C LEU A 56 -12.63 -17.08 -4.12
N SER A 57 -12.12 -15.85 -4.22
CA SER A 57 -11.29 -15.43 -5.34
C SER A 57 -10.02 -16.24 -5.46
N MET A 58 -9.33 -16.50 -4.35
CA MET A 58 -8.13 -17.33 -4.33
C MET A 58 -8.40 -18.77 -4.76
N SER A 59 -9.53 -19.34 -4.36
CA SER A 59 -9.97 -20.66 -4.83
C SER A 59 -10.14 -20.68 -6.35
N VAL A 60 -10.81 -19.68 -6.91
CA VAL A 60 -11.00 -19.53 -8.37
C VAL A 60 -9.67 -19.36 -9.10
N LEU A 61 -8.78 -18.50 -8.58
CA LEU A 61 -7.47 -18.27 -9.20
C LEU A 61 -6.59 -19.53 -9.20
N LYS A 62 -6.62 -20.33 -8.13
CA LYS A 62 -5.91 -21.63 -8.10
C LYS A 62 -6.43 -22.60 -9.14
N GLU A 63 -7.73 -22.64 -9.37
CA GLU A 63 -8.32 -23.43 -10.45
C GLU A 63 -7.87 -22.92 -11.82
N CYS A 64 -7.82 -21.59 -11.97
CA CYS A 64 -7.40 -20.92 -13.20
C CYS A 64 -5.90 -21.08 -13.49
N ALA A 65 -5.03 -21.15 -12.49
CA ALA A 65 -3.59 -21.28 -12.66
C ALA A 65 -3.19 -22.48 -13.52
N LYS A 66 -3.87 -23.61 -13.37
CA LYS A 66 -3.62 -24.85 -14.16
C LYS A 66 -3.92 -24.69 -15.65
N GLU A 67 -4.88 -23.85 -16.00
CA GLU A 67 -5.22 -23.55 -17.40
C GLU A 67 -4.30 -22.47 -17.98
N LEU A 68 -3.87 -21.51 -17.14
CA LEU A 68 -2.92 -20.45 -17.49
C LEU A 68 -1.55 -21.02 -17.85
N GLU A 69 -1.08 -22.05 -17.17
CA GLU A 69 0.15 -22.78 -17.52
C GLU A 69 0.13 -23.36 -18.95
N ARG A 70 -1.06 -23.70 -19.48
CA ARG A 70 -1.22 -24.24 -20.84
C ARG A 70 -1.10 -23.19 -21.94
N VAL A 71 -1.35 -21.92 -21.64
CA VAL A 71 -1.41 -20.83 -22.63
C VAL A 71 -0.04 -20.17 -22.89
N LYS A 72 1.05 -20.62 -22.27
CA LYS A 72 2.43 -20.08 -22.43
C LYS A 72 2.51 -18.56 -22.28
N PHE A 73 2.02 -18.03 -21.21
CA PHE A 73 2.06 -16.60 -20.92
C PHE A 73 3.45 -16.17 -20.41
N ILE A 74 4.05 -15.17 -21.03
CA ILE A 74 5.37 -14.62 -20.64
C ILE A 74 5.32 -13.93 -19.27
N PHE A 75 4.14 -13.59 -18.75
CA PHE A 75 3.89 -12.94 -17.47
C PHE A 75 3.41 -13.89 -16.36
N GLU A 76 3.48 -15.21 -16.56
CA GLU A 76 2.78 -16.24 -15.77
C GLU A 76 3.00 -16.11 -14.26
N GLN A 77 4.21 -15.85 -13.80
CA GLN A 77 4.51 -15.87 -12.36
C GLN A 77 4.28 -14.52 -11.66
N SER A 78 4.65 -13.42 -12.29
CA SER A 78 4.42 -12.08 -11.70
C SER A 78 2.94 -11.68 -11.76
N PHE A 79 2.22 -12.10 -12.80
CA PHE A 79 0.79 -11.85 -12.93
C PHE A 79 -0.03 -12.70 -11.94
N LEU A 80 0.34 -13.97 -11.72
CA LEU A 80 -0.30 -14.82 -10.71
C LEU A 80 -0.04 -14.34 -9.29
N ALA A 81 1.18 -13.93 -8.95
CA ALA A 81 1.49 -13.32 -7.67
C ALA A 81 0.74 -11.99 -7.46
N PHE A 82 0.54 -11.24 -8.55
CA PHE A 82 -0.30 -10.04 -8.55
C PHE A 82 -1.79 -10.36 -8.38
N LEU A 83 -2.30 -11.40 -9.03
CA LEU A 83 -3.66 -11.89 -8.83
C LEU A 83 -3.86 -12.49 -7.44
N GLU A 84 -2.83 -13.09 -6.86
CA GLU A 84 -2.82 -13.56 -5.47
C GLU A 84 -2.94 -12.41 -4.47
N SER A 85 -2.44 -11.23 -4.77
CA SER A 85 -2.72 -10.01 -4.00
C SER A 85 -4.09 -9.36 -4.28
N SER A 86 -4.87 -9.95 -5.06
CA SER A 86 -6.24 -9.95 -5.56
C SER A 86 -7.23 -8.81 -5.29
N GLN A 87 -6.95 -7.82 -4.47
CA GLN A 87 -7.85 -6.66 -4.28
C GLN A 87 -8.02 -5.85 -5.58
N PHE A 88 -6.98 -5.77 -6.39
CA PHE A 88 -6.98 -5.09 -7.68
C PHE A 88 -7.87 -5.76 -8.72
N LEU A 89 -7.84 -7.09 -8.79
CA LEU A 89 -8.64 -7.82 -9.78
C LEU A 89 -10.14 -7.65 -9.53
N PHE A 90 -10.55 -7.82 -8.27
CA PHE A 90 -11.96 -7.67 -7.91
C PHE A 90 -12.40 -6.20 -7.92
N GLY A 91 -11.50 -5.28 -7.58
CA GLY A 91 -11.71 -3.85 -7.81
C GLY A 91 -11.98 -3.54 -9.29
N PHE A 92 -11.25 -4.17 -10.21
CA PHE A 92 -11.47 -4.02 -11.64
C PHE A 92 -12.81 -4.58 -12.10
N PHE A 93 -13.22 -5.77 -11.65
CA PHE A 93 -14.54 -6.33 -11.95
C PHE A 93 -15.68 -5.48 -11.36
N ASP A 94 -15.50 -4.92 -10.17
CA ASP A 94 -16.45 -3.96 -9.61
C ASP A 94 -16.54 -2.70 -10.47
N GLU A 95 -15.41 -2.15 -10.92
CA GLU A 95 -15.39 -0.97 -11.79
C GLU A 95 -16.09 -1.23 -13.13
N LEU A 96 -15.86 -2.39 -13.76
CA LEU A 96 -16.54 -2.79 -14.99
C LEU A 96 -18.05 -2.91 -14.78
N THR A 97 -18.46 -3.59 -13.71
CA THR A 97 -19.88 -3.79 -13.37
C THR A 97 -20.54 -2.46 -13.05
N GLN A 98 -19.89 -1.58 -12.31
CA GLN A 98 -20.39 -0.24 -12.00
C GLN A 98 -20.50 0.65 -13.25
N ALA A 99 -19.58 0.48 -14.20
CA ALA A 99 -19.64 1.17 -15.49
C ALA A 99 -20.63 0.52 -16.48
N GLN A 100 -21.18 -0.64 -16.14
CA GLN A 100 -22.02 -1.47 -17.02
C GLN A 100 -21.30 -1.86 -18.32
N VAL A 101 -20.05 -2.21 -18.23
CA VAL A 101 -19.17 -2.61 -19.34
C VAL A 101 -18.86 -4.09 -19.26
N SER A 102 -19.00 -4.81 -20.36
CA SER A 102 -18.54 -6.18 -20.47
C SER A 102 -17.06 -6.22 -20.88
N ILE A 103 -16.30 -7.20 -20.40
CA ILE A 103 -14.93 -7.44 -20.87
C ILE A 103 -14.90 -7.66 -22.38
N ASP A 104 -15.95 -8.21 -22.97
CA ASP A 104 -16.07 -8.42 -24.43
C ASP A 104 -16.14 -7.12 -25.24
N GLU A 105 -16.53 -6.02 -24.64
CA GLU A 105 -16.62 -4.72 -25.32
C GLU A 105 -15.26 -4.04 -25.41
N ILE A 106 -14.31 -4.39 -24.54
CA ILE A 106 -12.99 -3.74 -24.45
C ILE A 106 -12.16 -3.97 -25.72
N PRO A 107 -12.04 -5.19 -26.28
CA PRO A 107 -11.29 -5.43 -27.52
C PRO A 107 -11.80 -4.64 -28.72
N LEU A 108 -13.10 -4.34 -28.77
CA LEU A 108 -13.70 -3.57 -29.85
C LEU A 108 -13.23 -2.12 -29.88
N LEU A 109 -12.73 -1.61 -28.76
CA LEU A 109 -12.25 -0.25 -28.56
C LEU A 109 -10.72 -0.16 -28.48
N ASP A 110 -10.04 -1.29 -28.34
CA ASP A 110 -8.58 -1.39 -28.34
C ASP A 110 -8.05 -1.44 -29.77
N THR A 111 -7.63 -0.27 -30.26
CA THR A 111 -7.20 -0.09 -31.66
C THR A 111 -5.89 -0.82 -31.99
N TYR A 112 -5.09 -1.16 -30.99
CA TYR A 112 -3.77 -1.75 -31.16
C TYR A 112 -3.71 -3.23 -30.79
N GLY A 113 -4.73 -3.78 -30.12
CA GLY A 113 -4.76 -5.18 -29.67
C GLY A 113 -3.79 -5.50 -28.54
N ASP A 114 -3.30 -4.48 -27.84
CA ASP A 114 -2.27 -4.62 -26.80
C ASP A 114 -2.72 -5.42 -25.57
N TYR A 115 -4.04 -5.52 -25.37
CA TYR A 115 -4.63 -6.13 -24.16
C TYR A 115 -5.35 -7.46 -24.41
N GLU A 116 -5.39 -7.96 -25.65
CA GLU A 116 -6.24 -9.10 -26.04
C GLU A 116 -5.99 -10.35 -25.20
N ASP A 117 -4.73 -10.68 -24.95
CA ASP A 117 -4.37 -11.87 -24.18
C ASP A 117 -4.70 -11.71 -22.69
N HIS A 118 -4.47 -10.52 -22.12
CA HIS A 118 -4.82 -10.22 -20.73
C HIS A 118 -6.34 -10.26 -20.52
N LEU A 119 -7.09 -9.66 -21.44
CA LEU A 119 -8.56 -9.62 -21.38
C LEU A 119 -9.17 -11.02 -21.48
N ARG A 120 -8.57 -11.91 -22.27
CA ARG A 120 -9.01 -13.33 -22.37
C ARG A 120 -8.88 -14.04 -21.01
N VAL A 121 -7.77 -13.83 -20.32
CA VAL A 121 -7.53 -14.38 -18.98
C VAL A 121 -8.51 -13.79 -17.97
N LEU A 122 -8.66 -12.46 -17.94
CA LEU A 122 -9.57 -11.77 -17.03
C LEU A 122 -11.02 -12.23 -17.22
N LYS A 123 -11.47 -12.36 -18.47
CA LYS A 123 -12.79 -12.89 -18.79
C LYS A 123 -12.99 -14.32 -18.29
N TRP A 124 -11.98 -15.16 -18.45
CA TRP A 124 -12.05 -16.54 -17.98
C TRP A 124 -12.14 -16.59 -16.44
N VAL A 125 -11.35 -15.81 -15.73
CA VAL A 125 -11.44 -15.67 -14.26
C VAL A 125 -12.80 -15.13 -13.84
N GLU A 126 -13.31 -14.08 -14.49
CA GLU A 126 -14.64 -13.52 -14.22
C GLU A 126 -15.74 -14.56 -14.38
N ASN A 127 -15.72 -15.31 -15.50
CA ASN A 127 -16.71 -16.35 -15.77
C ASN A 127 -16.64 -17.47 -14.72
N ARG A 128 -15.44 -17.91 -14.33
CA ARG A 128 -15.29 -18.94 -13.30
C ARG A 128 -15.75 -18.45 -11.94
N TYR A 129 -15.47 -17.19 -11.61
CA TYR A 129 -15.97 -16.57 -10.39
C TYR A 129 -17.50 -16.52 -10.36
N LYS A 130 -18.14 -16.08 -11.43
CA LYS A 130 -19.60 -16.06 -11.56
C LYS A 130 -20.21 -17.45 -11.47
N GLN A 131 -19.56 -18.48 -12.05
CA GLN A 131 -19.98 -19.88 -11.90
C GLN A 131 -19.88 -20.34 -10.44
N ARG A 132 -18.81 -19.96 -9.73
CA ARG A 132 -18.63 -20.32 -8.33
C ARG A 132 -19.67 -19.65 -7.44
N LEU A 133 -20.02 -18.40 -7.73
CA LEU A 133 -21.15 -17.71 -7.09
C LEU A 133 -22.48 -18.45 -7.32
N GLU A 134 -22.70 -18.96 -8.55
CA GLU A 134 -23.88 -19.78 -8.91
C GLU A 134 -23.95 -21.06 -8.07
N GLU A 135 -22.84 -21.79 -7.98
CA GLU A 135 -22.73 -23.03 -7.20
C GLU A 135 -23.05 -22.83 -5.71
N LEU A 136 -22.58 -21.72 -5.14
CA LEU A 136 -22.75 -21.39 -3.75
C LEU A 136 -24.03 -20.59 -3.44
N LYS A 137 -24.81 -20.21 -4.46
CA LYS A 137 -26.02 -19.38 -4.35
C LYS A 137 -25.75 -18.01 -3.68
N TYR A 138 -24.62 -17.39 -4.06
CA TYR A 138 -24.29 -16.02 -3.67
C TYR A 138 -24.27 -15.08 -4.88
N TYR A 139 -24.40 -13.78 -4.60
CA TYR A 139 -24.06 -12.69 -5.50
C TYR A 139 -23.09 -11.72 -4.77
N ASP A 140 -22.20 -11.07 -5.50
CA ASP A 140 -21.17 -10.21 -4.93
C ASP A 140 -21.36 -8.76 -5.40
N GLY A 141 -22.00 -7.93 -4.57
CA GLY A 141 -22.36 -6.57 -4.95
C GLY A 141 -23.25 -6.53 -6.21
N LEU A 142 -22.70 -6.00 -7.29
CA LEU A 142 -23.36 -5.99 -8.61
C LEU A 142 -22.82 -7.09 -9.54
N ILE A 143 -21.84 -7.89 -9.11
CA ILE A 143 -21.38 -9.07 -9.86
C ILE A 143 -22.36 -10.20 -9.63
N LEU A 144 -23.08 -10.55 -10.68
CA LEU A 144 -24.17 -11.54 -10.62
C LEU A 144 -23.74 -12.88 -11.20
N PRO A 145 -24.23 -14.01 -10.62
CA PRO A 145 -24.23 -15.29 -11.28
C PRO A 145 -24.91 -15.24 -12.66
N PRO A 146 -24.60 -16.17 -13.58
CA PRO A 146 -25.07 -16.11 -14.98
C PRO A 146 -26.60 -16.06 -15.16
N GLN A 147 -27.37 -16.68 -14.24
CA GLN A 147 -28.83 -16.73 -14.30
C GLN A 147 -29.53 -15.76 -13.36
N ALA A 148 -28.77 -14.96 -12.61
CA ALA A 148 -29.30 -14.07 -11.62
C ALA A 148 -29.67 -12.70 -12.22
N HIS A 149 -30.74 -12.11 -11.73
CA HIS A 149 -31.19 -10.79 -12.12
C HIS A 149 -31.49 -9.95 -10.89
N ILE A 150 -31.12 -8.67 -10.97
CA ILE A 150 -31.44 -7.68 -9.93
C ILE A 150 -32.90 -7.27 -10.07
N ARG A 151 -33.58 -7.24 -8.94
CA ARG A 151 -34.91 -6.67 -8.78
C ARG A 151 -34.88 -5.63 -7.66
N ILE A 152 -35.53 -4.51 -7.87
CA ILE A 152 -35.70 -3.50 -6.81
C ILE A 152 -36.60 -4.03 -5.71
N ASN A 153 -36.23 -3.81 -4.47
CA ASN A 153 -37.05 -4.08 -3.30
C ASN A 153 -38.16 -3.04 -3.17
N GLU A 154 -39.26 -3.23 -3.93
CA GLU A 154 -40.36 -2.27 -3.95
C GLU A 154 -41.00 -2.07 -2.57
N SER A 155 -41.08 -3.11 -1.75
CA SER A 155 -41.67 -3.00 -0.41
C SER A 155 -40.84 -2.07 0.48
N TYR A 156 -39.53 -2.10 0.35
CA TYR A 156 -38.62 -1.20 1.05
C TYR A 156 -38.76 0.24 0.53
N VAL A 157 -38.71 0.43 -0.79
CA VAL A 157 -38.80 1.76 -1.41
C VAL A 157 -40.14 2.44 -1.10
N ARG A 158 -41.25 1.73 -1.27
CA ARG A 158 -42.64 2.27 -1.05
C ARG A 158 -42.97 2.55 0.43
N HIS A 159 -42.12 2.11 1.37
CA HIS A 159 -42.26 2.45 2.77
C HIS A 159 -42.01 3.96 3.02
N PHE A 160 -41.24 4.62 2.17
CA PHE A 160 -40.90 6.03 2.29
C PHE A 160 -41.66 6.88 1.26
N SER A 161 -42.22 8.01 1.72
CA SER A 161 -42.86 8.97 0.84
C SER A 161 -41.86 9.72 -0.03
N HIS A 162 -40.68 9.95 0.49
CA HIS A 162 -39.53 10.52 -0.25
C HIS A 162 -38.19 10.03 0.32
N ILE A 163 -37.20 10.05 -0.55
CA ILE A 163 -35.81 9.62 -0.25
C ILE A 163 -34.87 10.75 -0.67
N ASP A 164 -34.08 11.25 0.28
CA ASP A 164 -33.06 12.27 0.05
C ASP A 164 -31.67 11.61 0.08
N ILE A 165 -30.92 11.71 -1.01
CA ILE A 165 -29.58 11.12 -1.14
C ILE A 165 -28.53 12.23 -1.23
N TYR A 166 -27.58 12.23 -0.30
CA TYR A 166 -26.48 13.19 -0.25
C TYR A 166 -25.25 12.61 -0.96
N ILE A 167 -24.91 13.16 -2.13
CA ILE A 167 -23.84 12.69 -2.99
C ILE A 167 -22.56 13.49 -2.70
N GLU A 168 -21.51 12.81 -2.30
CA GLU A 168 -20.18 13.38 -1.98
C GLU A 168 -19.04 12.71 -2.77
N GLY A 169 -19.39 11.99 -3.82
CA GLY A 169 -18.43 11.22 -4.61
C GLY A 169 -18.90 10.95 -6.04
N ILE A 170 -18.27 9.99 -6.68
CA ILE A 170 -18.66 9.54 -8.02
C ILE A 170 -19.87 8.62 -7.91
N VAL A 171 -20.91 8.91 -8.69
CA VAL A 171 -22.07 8.02 -8.86
C VAL A 171 -21.83 7.19 -10.13
N SER A 172 -21.81 5.87 -10.00
CA SER A 172 -21.61 4.98 -11.13
C SER A 172 -22.85 4.88 -12.02
N LYS A 173 -22.67 4.46 -13.29
CA LYS A 173 -23.80 4.24 -14.23
C LYS A 173 -24.80 3.21 -13.68
N ALA A 174 -24.31 2.13 -13.07
CA ALA A 174 -25.17 1.10 -12.48
C ALA A 174 -26.00 1.65 -11.32
N HIS A 175 -25.40 2.45 -10.42
CA HIS A 175 -26.14 3.09 -9.35
C HIS A 175 -27.19 4.08 -9.88
N LEU A 176 -26.84 4.88 -10.90
CA LEU A 176 -27.81 5.79 -11.54
C LEU A 176 -28.99 5.03 -12.16
N ALA A 177 -28.74 3.90 -12.81
CA ALA A 177 -29.79 3.07 -13.38
C ALA A 177 -30.74 2.54 -12.28
N LEU A 178 -30.21 2.12 -11.12
CA LEU A 178 -31.04 1.71 -9.98
C LEU A 178 -31.82 2.90 -9.40
N LEU A 179 -31.19 4.05 -9.21
CA LEU A 179 -31.85 5.25 -8.70
C LEU A 179 -32.95 5.76 -9.63
N SER A 180 -32.77 5.64 -10.96
CA SER A 180 -33.79 5.99 -11.94
C SER A 180 -35.03 5.11 -11.82
N GLN A 181 -34.85 3.82 -11.48
CA GLN A 181 -35.99 2.93 -11.20
C GLN A 181 -36.71 3.29 -9.87
N VAL A 182 -35.93 3.61 -8.82
CA VAL A 182 -36.45 4.05 -7.53
C VAL A 182 -37.28 5.33 -7.70
N ALA A 183 -36.79 6.26 -8.52
CA ALA A 183 -37.46 7.53 -8.78
C ALA A 183 -38.81 7.40 -9.51
N GLN A 184 -39.11 6.24 -10.11
CA GLN A 184 -40.45 5.92 -10.67
C GLN A 184 -41.42 5.42 -9.59
N MET A 185 -40.93 5.01 -8.42
CA MET A 185 -41.69 4.39 -7.35
C MET A 185 -42.01 5.35 -6.20
N THR A 186 -41.09 6.29 -5.93
CA THR A 186 -41.21 7.30 -4.87
C THR A 186 -40.52 8.59 -5.27
N THR A 187 -40.78 9.68 -4.56
CA THR A 187 -40.07 10.95 -4.79
C THR A 187 -38.61 10.81 -4.35
N LEU A 188 -37.67 10.93 -5.28
CA LEU A 188 -36.23 10.84 -5.05
C LEU A 188 -35.58 12.18 -5.31
N ARG A 189 -34.73 12.64 -4.39
CA ARG A 189 -33.96 13.87 -4.51
C ARG A 189 -32.47 13.57 -4.32
N LEU A 190 -31.65 14.09 -5.23
CA LEU A 190 -30.19 14.00 -5.13
C LEU A 190 -29.64 15.35 -4.71
N HIS A 191 -28.99 15.40 -3.56
CA HIS A 191 -28.35 16.57 -3.00
C HIS A 191 -26.85 16.52 -3.28
N PHE A 192 -26.29 17.54 -3.93
CA PHE A 192 -24.86 17.64 -4.21
C PHE A 192 -24.44 19.10 -4.34
N TRP A 193 -23.14 19.33 -4.34
CA TRP A 193 -22.60 20.65 -4.63
C TRP A 193 -21.45 20.52 -5.64
N LEU A 194 -21.24 21.57 -6.43
CA LEU A 194 -20.26 21.60 -7.50
C LEU A 194 -19.22 22.69 -7.28
N ASP A 195 -17.98 22.39 -7.64
CA ASP A 195 -16.86 23.32 -7.78
C ASP A 195 -16.20 23.13 -9.16
N ASN A 196 -15.06 23.78 -9.36
CA ASN A 196 -14.33 23.67 -10.63
C ASN A 196 -13.67 22.30 -10.84
N PHE A 197 -13.52 21.50 -9.79
CA PHE A 197 -12.90 20.18 -9.86
C PHE A 197 -13.93 19.11 -10.19
N ASN A 198 -14.98 18.97 -9.38
CA ASN A 198 -15.92 17.87 -9.54
C ASN A 198 -16.92 18.08 -10.69
N ILE A 199 -17.15 19.31 -11.16
CA ILE A 199 -18.03 19.59 -12.32
C ILE A 199 -17.54 18.89 -13.59
N THR A 200 -16.26 18.54 -13.68
CA THR A 200 -15.65 17.82 -14.79
C THR A 200 -15.91 16.32 -14.77
N LEU A 201 -16.42 15.78 -13.66
CA LEU A 201 -16.68 14.34 -13.53
C LEU A 201 -17.80 13.87 -14.47
N PRO A 202 -17.74 12.63 -14.97
CA PRO A 202 -18.66 12.14 -16.01
C PRO A 202 -20.16 12.29 -15.69
N PHE A 203 -20.53 12.14 -14.43
CA PHE A 203 -21.92 12.33 -14.00
C PHE A 203 -22.38 13.78 -14.16
N PHE A 204 -21.58 14.76 -13.75
CA PHE A 204 -21.95 16.16 -13.73
C PHE A 204 -21.80 16.83 -15.10
N THR A 205 -20.90 16.38 -15.97
CA THR A 205 -20.73 16.92 -17.32
C THR A 205 -21.97 16.76 -18.20
N GLN A 206 -22.87 15.84 -17.86
CA GLN A 206 -24.13 15.63 -18.58
C GLN A 206 -25.21 16.65 -18.20
N MET A 207 -25.00 17.42 -17.12
CA MET A 207 -25.96 18.42 -16.60
C MET A 207 -25.67 19.79 -17.18
N LYS A 208 -26.39 20.19 -18.24
CA LYS A 208 -26.09 21.39 -19.04
C LYS A 208 -26.24 22.72 -18.28
N ASP A 209 -27.05 22.78 -17.21
CA ASP A 209 -27.40 24.03 -16.53
C ASP A 209 -26.72 24.22 -15.18
N CYS A 210 -25.83 23.32 -14.80
CA CYS A 210 -25.09 23.41 -13.54
C CYS A 210 -23.87 24.31 -13.66
N LYS A 211 -23.65 25.13 -12.64
CA LYS A 211 -22.50 26.04 -12.49
C LYS A 211 -21.66 25.63 -11.29
N PRO A 212 -20.33 25.87 -11.29
CA PRO A 212 -19.53 25.66 -10.10
C PRO A 212 -19.96 26.61 -8.96
N PHE A 213 -19.60 26.25 -7.74
CA PHE A 213 -19.89 26.97 -6.51
C PHE A 213 -21.38 27.11 -6.18
N HIS A 214 -22.16 26.07 -6.54
CA HIS A 214 -23.58 25.98 -6.19
C HIS A 214 -23.90 24.63 -5.58
N ARG A 215 -24.87 24.66 -4.66
CA ARG A 215 -25.56 23.44 -4.20
C ARG A 215 -26.79 23.21 -5.06
N TYR A 216 -27.09 21.96 -5.29
CA TYR A 216 -28.19 21.53 -6.13
C TYR A 216 -29.03 20.46 -5.44
N VAL A 217 -30.31 20.50 -5.72
CA VAL A 217 -31.24 19.39 -5.48
C VAL A 217 -31.80 18.98 -6.83
N LEU A 218 -31.55 17.74 -7.24
CA LEU A 218 -31.92 17.19 -8.54
C LEU A 218 -33.00 16.11 -8.38
N ASN A 219 -33.99 16.12 -9.25
CA ASN A 219 -34.89 14.98 -9.45
C ASN A 219 -34.31 14.06 -10.54
N PRO A 220 -33.82 12.85 -10.21
CA PRO A 220 -33.20 11.97 -11.20
C PRO A 220 -34.19 11.33 -12.18
N ALA A 221 -35.50 11.36 -11.90
CA ALA A 221 -36.54 10.85 -12.83
C ALA A 221 -36.73 11.77 -14.05
N THR A 222 -36.72 13.08 -13.81
CA THR A 222 -36.93 14.10 -14.85
C THR A 222 -35.66 14.79 -15.27
N ASN A 223 -34.54 14.55 -14.54
CA ASN A 223 -33.29 15.25 -14.67
C ASN A 223 -33.41 16.77 -14.46
N GLU A 224 -34.40 17.20 -13.68
CA GLU A 224 -34.72 18.59 -13.39
C GLU A 224 -34.07 19.07 -12.09
N ILE A 225 -33.49 20.25 -12.13
CA ILE A 225 -32.95 20.93 -10.96
C ILE A 225 -34.13 21.54 -10.17
N LEU A 226 -34.42 21.00 -8.98
CA LEU A 226 -35.48 21.47 -8.10
C LEU A 226 -35.07 22.72 -7.32
N GLU A 227 -33.78 22.74 -6.87
CA GLU A 227 -33.23 23.83 -6.07
C GLU A 227 -31.79 24.09 -6.50
N SER A 228 -31.42 25.38 -6.49
CA SER A 228 -30.04 25.82 -6.72
C SER A 228 -29.73 27.00 -5.78
N ALA A 229 -28.64 26.91 -5.04
CA ALA A 229 -28.17 27.96 -4.15
C ALA A 229 -26.64 28.16 -4.27
N PRO A 230 -26.17 29.42 -4.40
CA PRO A 230 -24.74 29.68 -4.48
C PRO A 230 -24.05 29.38 -3.15
N ILE A 231 -22.83 28.88 -3.23
CA ILE A 231 -21.92 28.70 -2.09
C ILE A 231 -20.94 29.87 -2.16
N ASN A 232 -21.08 30.80 -1.23
CA ASN A 232 -20.22 31.99 -1.18
C ASN A 232 -19.63 32.11 0.23
N ARG A 233 -18.46 31.51 0.45
CA ARG A 233 -17.71 31.66 1.72
C ARG A 233 -16.29 32.15 1.41
N PRO A 234 -15.86 33.25 2.05
CA PRO A 234 -14.47 33.66 1.95
C PRO A 234 -13.58 32.62 2.62
N MET A 235 -12.53 32.20 1.92
CA MET A 235 -11.52 31.32 2.46
C MET A 235 -10.42 32.13 3.15
N CYS A 236 -10.04 31.73 4.37
CA CYS A 236 -8.91 32.28 5.09
C CYS A 236 -7.84 31.19 5.20
N VAL A 237 -6.77 31.31 4.41
CA VAL A 237 -5.74 30.28 4.29
C VAL A 237 -4.38 30.84 4.63
N SER A 238 -3.66 30.14 5.51
CA SER A 238 -2.25 30.41 5.81
C SER A 238 -1.40 29.16 5.61
N THR A 239 -0.23 29.31 4.99
CA THR A 239 0.68 28.21 4.76
C THR A 239 1.98 28.37 5.55
N TYR A 240 2.57 27.24 5.91
CA TYR A 240 3.83 27.15 6.63
C TYR A 240 4.72 26.09 5.98
N HIS A 241 5.90 26.47 5.53
CA HIS A 241 6.88 25.52 5.01
C HIS A 241 7.91 25.16 6.08
N PHE A 242 8.37 23.92 6.01
CA PHE A 242 9.35 23.35 6.94
C PHE A 242 10.41 22.55 6.17
N SER A 243 11.65 22.56 6.65
CA SER A 243 12.71 21.71 6.08
C SER A 243 12.53 20.24 6.47
N LEU A 244 11.96 19.96 7.65
CA LEU A 244 11.75 18.62 8.18
C LEU A 244 10.27 18.32 8.41
N ARG A 245 9.86 17.12 8.02
CA ARG A 245 8.48 16.63 8.16
C ARG A 245 7.98 16.69 9.61
N ILE A 246 8.80 16.26 10.56
CA ILE A 246 8.44 16.23 11.98
C ILE A 246 8.18 17.63 12.57
N SER A 247 8.80 18.67 12.02
CA SER A 247 8.63 20.04 12.50
C SER A 247 7.21 20.58 12.37
N GLN A 248 6.42 20.02 11.44
CA GLN A 248 5.01 20.37 11.26
C GLN A 248 4.17 20.08 12.52
N VAL A 249 4.59 19.12 13.35
CA VAL A 249 3.89 18.75 14.59
C VAL A 249 3.81 19.95 15.56
N ALA A 250 4.86 20.76 15.63
CA ALA A 250 4.86 21.96 16.50
C ALA A 250 3.78 22.95 16.08
N LEU A 251 3.60 23.17 14.77
CA LEU A 251 2.55 24.01 14.23
C LEU A 251 1.17 23.49 14.61
N VAL A 252 0.96 22.17 14.48
CA VAL A 252 -0.34 21.55 14.82
C VAL A 252 -0.72 21.85 16.26
N PHE A 253 0.14 21.53 17.23
CA PHE A 253 -0.17 21.76 18.65
C PHE A 253 -0.25 23.23 19.01
N TYR A 254 0.60 24.07 18.42
CA TYR A 254 0.54 25.51 18.63
C TYR A 254 -0.79 26.10 18.16
N LYS A 255 -1.25 25.76 16.97
CA LYS A 255 -2.51 26.27 16.41
C LYS A 255 -3.73 25.76 17.17
N ILE A 256 -3.72 24.50 17.57
CA ILE A 256 -4.76 23.95 18.46
C ILE A 256 -4.82 24.77 19.75
N GLU A 257 -3.69 24.99 20.41
CA GLU A 257 -3.64 25.76 21.65
C GLU A 257 -4.10 27.21 21.43
N GLU A 258 -3.65 27.87 20.36
CA GLU A 258 -4.06 29.25 20.01
C GLU A 258 -5.58 29.33 19.84
N TRP A 259 -6.21 28.39 19.10
CA TRP A 259 -7.64 28.40 18.90
C TRP A 259 -8.45 28.08 20.14
N LEU A 260 -8.00 27.17 20.98
CA LEU A 260 -8.63 26.86 22.27
C LEU A 260 -8.58 28.05 23.20
N ARG A 261 -7.47 28.79 23.28
CA ARG A 261 -7.35 30.02 24.05
C ARG A 261 -8.28 31.15 23.56
N ASN A 262 -8.58 31.13 22.25
CA ASN A 262 -9.53 32.06 21.62
C ASN A 262 -11.00 31.59 21.72
N GLY A 263 -11.28 30.52 22.47
CA GLY A 263 -12.63 30.07 22.77
C GLY A 263 -13.26 29.15 21.69
N VAL A 264 -12.47 28.61 20.75
CA VAL A 264 -12.94 27.62 19.77
C VAL A 264 -13.13 26.28 20.48
N ASN A 265 -14.26 25.62 20.26
CA ASN A 265 -14.53 24.32 20.84
C ASN A 265 -13.65 23.23 20.19
N THR A 266 -13.23 22.25 20.96
CA THR A 266 -12.41 21.13 20.49
C THR A 266 -13.05 20.37 19.33
N GLU A 267 -14.36 20.22 19.30
CA GLU A 267 -15.13 19.51 18.27
C GLU A 267 -15.22 20.28 16.94
N GLU A 268 -14.91 21.58 16.96
CA GLU A 268 -14.87 22.45 15.78
C GLU A 268 -13.49 22.51 15.12
N ILE A 269 -12.50 21.80 15.69
CA ILE A 269 -11.12 21.72 15.18
C ILE A 269 -10.90 20.36 14.51
N ALA A 270 -10.31 20.38 13.33
CA ALA A 270 -9.90 19.16 12.61
C ALA A 270 -8.43 19.23 12.18
N VAL A 271 -7.73 18.11 12.27
CA VAL A 271 -6.40 17.90 11.70
C VAL A 271 -6.54 16.90 10.58
N ILE A 272 -6.21 17.31 9.36
CA ILE A 272 -6.27 16.47 8.16
C ILE A 272 -4.87 15.95 7.88
N VAL A 273 -4.76 14.64 7.80
CA VAL A 273 -3.51 13.91 7.58
C VAL A 273 -3.62 13.12 6.28
N PRO A 274 -3.03 13.62 5.18
CA PRO A 274 -3.09 12.96 3.88
C PRO A 274 -2.36 11.63 3.84
N ASP A 275 -1.24 11.54 4.55
CA ASP A 275 -0.46 10.32 4.72
C ASP A 275 -0.57 9.81 6.16
N GLU A 276 -1.20 8.65 6.34
CA GLU A 276 -1.45 8.05 7.66
C GLU A 276 -0.18 7.83 8.49
N HIS A 277 0.98 7.72 7.85
CA HIS A 277 2.26 7.61 8.58
C HIS A 277 2.54 8.83 9.47
N PHE A 278 1.97 10.01 9.14
CA PHE A 278 2.11 11.20 9.95
C PHE A 278 1.43 11.07 11.32
N VAL A 279 0.41 10.25 11.44
CA VAL A 279 -0.29 9.95 12.70
C VAL A 279 0.68 9.52 13.79
N SER A 280 1.73 8.78 13.44
CA SER A 280 2.75 8.33 14.40
C SER A 280 3.48 9.48 15.06
N TYR A 281 3.76 10.56 14.31
CA TYR A 281 4.37 11.76 14.88
C TYR A 281 3.40 12.49 15.82
N LEU A 282 2.14 12.67 15.43
CA LEU A 282 1.14 13.30 16.27
C LEU A 282 0.93 12.51 17.57
N ALA A 283 0.79 11.20 17.50
CA ALA A 283 0.58 10.33 18.66
C ALA A 283 1.77 10.37 19.65
N LEU A 284 3.01 10.52 19.14
CA LEU A 284 4.21 10.62 19.97
C LEU A 284 4.21 11.89 20.85
N PHE A 285 3.66 12.97 20.33
CA PHE A 285 3.65 14.27 21.02
C PHE A 285 2.35 14.56 21.77
N ASP A 286 1.27 13.84 21.52
CA ASP A 286 -0.02 13.98 22.20
C ASP A 286 -0.02 13.29 23.57
N LYS A 287 0.79 13.80 24.50
CA LYS A 287 0.91 13.26 25.86
C LYS A 287 -0.37 13.38 26.69
N ALA A 288 -1.21 14.36 26.36
CA ALA A 288 -2.46 14.62 27.06
C ALA A 288 -3.67 13.90 26.47
N HIS A 289 -3.48 13.12 25.39
CA HIS A 289 -4.53 12.39 24.66
C HIS A 289 -5.69 13.28 24.23
N ASN A 290 -5.38 14.47 23.71
CA ASN A 290 -6.37 15.43 23.23
C ASN A 290 -6.86 15.13 21.81
N LEU A 291 -6.07 14.37 21.04
CA LEU A 291 -6.37 13.99 19.66
C LEU A 291 -7.19 12.70 19.63
N ASN A 292 -8.15 12.66 18.72
CA ASN A 292 -8.94 11.48 18.39
C ASN A 292 -8.57 11.04 16.97
N PHE A 293 -7.89 9.93 16.87
CA PHE A 293 -7.48 9.36 15.59
C PHE A 293 -8.63 8.59 14.98
N ALA A 294 -9.40 9.26 14.13
CA ALA A 294 -10.61 8.74 13.51
C ALA A 294 -10.37 7.52 12.58
N MET A 295 -9.14 7.33 12.11
CA MET A 295 -8.71 6.15 11.35
C MET A 295 -8.51 4.92 12.24
N GLY A 296 -8.55 5.08 13.57
CA GLY A 296 -8.24 4.02 14.52
C GLY A 296 -6.73 3.78 14.67
N LYS A 297 -6.40 2.77 15.45
CA LYS A 297 -5.02 2.30 15.60
C LYS A 297 -4.80 1.11 14.69
N ASP A 298 -3.66 1.11 14.03
CA ASP A 298 -3.25 0.03 13.14
C ASP A 298 -3.14 -1.30 13.91
N ILE A 299 -3.90 -2.30 13.49
CA ILE A 299 -3.95 -3.62 14.10
C ILE A 299 -2.62 -4.37 13.96
N THR A 300 -1.82 -4.05 12.93
CA THR A 300 -0.52 -4.70 12.68
C THR A 300 0.49 -4.46 13.79
N ARG A 301 0.29 -3.41 14.59
CA ARG A 301 1.16 -3.07 15.73
C ARG A 301 0.85 -3.88 17.00
N THR A 302 -0.21 -4.67 17.00
CA THR A 302 -0.59 -5.50 18.16
C THR A 302 0.34 -6.69 18.37
N GLN A 303 0.45 -7.15 19.61
CA GLN A 303 1.24 -8.36 19.91
C GLN A 303 0.65 -9.59 19.23
N ALA A 304 -0.68 -9.67 19.12
CA ALA A 304 -1.35 -10.78 18.46
C ALA A 304 -1.05 -10.82 16.95
N TYR A 305 -1.03 -9.67 16.26
CA TYR A 305 -0.67 -9.64 14.84
C TYR A 305 0.78 -10.09 14.61
N LYS A 306 1.72 -9.57 15.40
CA LYS A 306 3.13 -10.00 15.36
C LYS A 306 3.31 -11.49 15.68
N CYS A 307 2.48 -12.04 16.57
CA CYS A 307 2.47 -13.48 16.84
C CYS A 307 2.08 -14.26 15.57
N LEU A 308 1.05 -13.82 14.85
CA LEU A 308 0.64 -14.43 13.57
C LEU A 308 1.73 -14.33 12.50
N GLU A 309 2.40 -13.18 12.38
CA GLU A 309 3.54 -13.02 11.46
C GLU A 309 4.70 -13.99 11.82
N ASN A 310 5.02 -14.13 13.09
CA ASN A 310 6.04 -15.08 13.53
C ASN A 310 5.63 -16.53 13.22
N MET A 311 4.35 -16.88 13.40
CA MET A 311 3.84 -18.21 13.03
C MET A 311 4.00 -18.46 11.53
N LEU A 312 3.75 -17.43 10.67
CA LEU A 312 3.96 -17.55 9.23
C LEU A 312 5.41 -17.94 8.92
N SER A 313 6.39 -17.30 9.56
CA SER A 313 7.81 -17.61 9.34
C SER A 313 8.20 -19.02 9.83
N VAL A 314 7.60 -19.50 10.91
CA VAL A 314 7.84 -20.86 11.44
C VAL A 314 7.31 -21.95 10.50
N TYR A 315 6.12 -21.72 9.92
CA TYR A 315 5.47 -22.69 9.03
C TYR A 315 5.76 -22.44 7.54
N GLU A 316 6.72 -21.58 7.20
CA GLU A 316 7.04 -21.24 5.80
C GLU A 316 7.45 -22.46 4.97
N ALA A 317 8.22 -23.37 5.56
CA ALA A 317 8.67 -24.61 4.92
C ALA A 317 7.70 -25.79 5.05
N ASP A 318 6.58 -25.64 5.76
CA ASP A 318 5.61 -26.71 5.99
C ASP A 318 4.73 -26.91 4.73
N MET A 319 4.92 -28.03 4.07
CA MET A 319 4.17 -28.39 2.87
C MET A 319 2.98 -29.32 3.18
N GLN A 320 2.72 -29.63 4.47
CA GLN A 320 1.62 -30.50 4.87
C GLN A 320 0.28 -29.76 4.75
N THR A 321 -0.75 -30.51 4.41
CA THR A 321 -2.14 -30.05 4.43
C THR A 321 -2.82 -30.51 5.72
N TYR A 322 -3.62 -29.63 6.28
CA TYR A 322 -4.37 -29.88 7.50
C TYR A 322 -5.85 -29.60 7.26
N PRO A 323 -6.77 -30.30 7.94
CA PRO A 323 -8.16 -29.92 7.99
C PRO A 323 -8.31 -28.48 8.46
N TYR A 324 -9.16 -27.70 7.79
CA TYR A 324 -9.34 -26.26 8.10
C TYR A 324 -9.59 -26.01 9.59
N LYS A 325 -10.43 -26.83 10.24
CA LYS A 325 -10.74 -26.74 11.66
C LYS A 325 -9.50 -26.89 12.55
N GLN A 326 -8.59 -27.78 12.19
CA GLN A 326 -7.34 -27.97 12.93
C GLN A 326 -6.44 -26.73 12.82
N ILE A 327 -6.39 -26.11 11.63
CA ILE A 327 -5.65 -24.84 11.45
C ILE A 327 -6.23 -23.74 12.35
N CYS A 328 -7.55 -23.61 12.42
CA CYS A 328 -8.22 -22.65 13.30
C CYS A 328 -7.83 -22.87 14.78
N GLU A 329 -7.88 -24.12 15.26
CA GLU A 329 -7.49 -24.45 16.63
C GLU A 329 -6.01 -24.12 16.91
N MET A 330 -5.11 -24.41 15.97
CA MET A 330 -3.67 -24.08 16.08
C MET A 330 -3.44 -22.57 16.19
N ILE A 331 -4.17 -21.77 15.44
CA ILE A 331 -4.08 -20.30 15.46
C ILE A 331 -4.61 -19.76 16.79
N GLU A 332 -5.79 -20.18 17.20
CA GLU A 332 -6.45 -19.67 18.41
C GLU A 332 -5.65 -19.98 19.69
N VAL A 333 -5.10 -21.19 19.81
CA VAL A 333 -4.30 -21.60 20.97
C VAL A 333 -3.08 -20.69 21.18
N ASN A 334 -2.41 -20.28 20.10
CA ASN A 334 -1.24 -19.40 20.18
C ASN A 334 -1.57 -17.97 20.61
N LEU A 335 -2.80 -17.53 20.42
CA LEU A 335 -3.25 -16.17 20.76
C LEU A 335 -3.95 -16.06 22.11
N ILE A 336 -4.31 -17.18 22.74
CA ILE A 336 -5.17 -17.21 23.94
C ILE A 336 -4.56 -16.48 25.14
N SER A 337 -3.23 -16.47 25.25
CA SER A 337 -2.49 -15.87 26.36
C SER A 337 -2.31 -14.36 26.26
N LEU A 338 -2.63 -13.75 25.09
CA LEU A 338 -2.42 -12.33 24.84
C LEU A 338 -3.66 -11.55 25.30
N ASP A 339 -3.54 -10.78 26.38
CA ASP A 339 -4.69 -10.14 27.06
C ASP A 339 -4.75 -8.62 26.92
N ASP A 340 -3.86 -8.02 26.14
CA ASP A 340 -3.93 -6.59 25.83
C ASP A 340 -5.18 -6.28 24.97
N ARG A 341 -5.65 -5.02 25.03
CA ARG A 341 -6.88 -4.58 24.35
C ARG A 341 -6.84 -4.80 22.82
N GLY A 342 -5.68 -4.52 22.21
CA GLY A 342 -5.53 -4.70 20.76
C GLY A 342 -5.62 -6.16 20.37
N SER A 343 -4.96 -7.03 21.13
CA SER A 343 -5.01 -8.48 20.91
C SER A 343 -6.41 -9.08 21.15
N LYS A 344 -7.19 -8.54 22.10
CA LYS A 344 -8.60 -8.93 22.28
C LYS A 344 -9.45 -8.58 21.07
N LYS A 345 -9.30 -7.36 20.53
CA LYS A 345 -10.03 -6.94 19.33
C LYS A 345 -9.63 -7.77 18.11
N LEU A 346 -8.33 -8.02 17.92
CA LEU A 346 -7.83 -8.87 16.85
C LEU A 346 -8.41 -10.29 16.95
N ARG A 347 -8.40 -10.89 18.13
CA ARG A 347 -8.98 -12.23 18.34
C ARG A 347 -10.47 -12.27 18.00
N GLN A 348 -11.21 -11.23 18.36
CA GLN A 348 -12.62 -11.13 17.98
C GLN A 348 -12.78 -11.11 16.46
N SER A 349 -12.07 -10.21 15.77
CA SER A 349 -12.10 -10.13 14.30
C SER A 349 -11.64 -11.43 13.65
N LEU A 350 -10.61 -12.07 14.21
CA LEU A 350 -10.12 -13.37 13.75
C LEU A 350 -11.19 -14.46 13.87
N SER A 351 -11.83 -14.59 15.03
CA SER A 351 -12.88 -15.61 15.23
C SER A 351 -14.07 -15.39 14.30
N GLU A 352 -14.45 -14.13 14.03
CA GLU A 352 -15.47 -13.79 13.04
C GLU A 352 -15.06 -14.21 11.63
N LEU A 353 -13.82 -13.93 11.21
CA LEU A 353 -13.28 -14.33 9.90
C LEU A 353 -13.25 -15.86 9.76
N LEU A 354 -12.70 -16.56 10.73
CA LEU A 354 -12.59 -18.02 10.71
C LEU A 354 -13.98 -18.69 10.64
N PHE A 355 -14.97 -18.16 11.37
CA PHE A 355 -16.35 -18.65 11.32
C PHE A 355 -16.98 -18.43 9.94
N ILE A 356 -16.78 -17.25 9.33
CA ILE A 356 -17.29 -16.95 7.98
C ILE A 356 -16.64 -17.90 6.96
N TRP A 357 -15.34 -18.14 7.08
CA TRP A 357 -14.57 -18.95 6.13
C TRP A 357 -14.86 -20.45 6.25
N GLU A 358 -15.34 -20.94 7.39
CA GLU A 358 -15.81 -22.32 7.53
C GLU A 358 -16.86 -22.67 6.45
N ASN A 359 -17.65 -21.68 6.03
CA ASN A 359 -18.63 -21.82 4.95
C ASN A 359 -18.08 -21.62 3.54
N ALA A 360 -16.81 -21.25 3.37
CA ALA A 360 -16.18 -21.05 2.06
C ALA A 360 -15.75 -22.35 1.36
N GLY A 361 -15.91 -23.49 2.05
CA GLY A 361 -15.65 -24.81 1.47
C GLY A 361 -14.16 -25.20 1.46
N PHE A 362 -13.37 -24.63 2.37
CA PHE A 362 -12.02 -25.13 2.60
C PHE A 362 -12.07 -26.55 3.14
N ALA A 363 -11.41 -27.47 2.43
CA ALA A 363 -11.23 -28.85 2.88
C ALA A 363 -9.87 -28.97 3.64
N ASP A 364 -8.87 -29.54 2.97
CA ASP A 364 -7.52 -29.62 3.47
C ASP A 364 -6.68 -28.49 2.85
N CYS A 365 -6.08 -27.65 3.70
CA CYS A 365 -5.33 -26.48 3.32
C CYS A 365 -3.92 -26.51 3.90
N ARG A 366 -2.99 -25.79 3.28
CA ARG A 366 -1.70 -25.53 3.92
C ARG A 366 -1.88 -24.44 4.97
N TYR A 367 -1.21 -24.64 6.12
CA TYR A 367 -1.25 -23.69 7.23
C TYR A 367 -0.84 -22.27 6.76
N LYS A 368 0.25 -22.20 5.99
CA LYS A 368 0.77 -20.94 5.40
C LYS A 368 -0.30 -20.18 4.63
N GLU A 369 -1.04 -20.86 3.74
CA GLU A 369 -2.04 -20.23 2.87
C GLU A 369 -3.18 -19.56 3.65
N ILE A 370 -3.69 -20.26 4.67
CA ILE A 370 -4.75 -19.70 5.53
C ILE A 370 -4.22 -18.53 6.33
N LEU A 371 -2.99 -18.61 6.84
CA LEU A 371 -2.40 -17.57 7.65
C LEU A 371 -2.09 -16.31 6.84
N GLU A 372 -1.59 -16.45 5.60
CA GLU A 372 -1.40 -15.32 4.66
C GLU A 372 -2.72 -14.60 4.37
N LEU A 373 -3.79 -15.37 4.06
CA LEU A 373 -5.12 -14.80 3.85
C LEU A 373 -5.65 -14.07 5.08
N LEU A 374 -5.46 -14.64 6.28
CA LEU A 374 -5.86 -14.02 7.53
C LEU A 374 -5.13 -12.71 7.79
N LEU A 375 -3.82 -12.69 7.59
CA LEU A 375 -3.02 -11.48 7.77
C LEU A 375 -3.46 -10.37 6.82
N GLU A 376 -3.76 -10.69 5.56
CA GLU A 376 -4.27 -9.71 4.59
C GLU A 376 -5.67 -9.16 4.97
N GLU A 377 -6.58 -10.01 5.44
CA GLU A 377 -7.90 -9.54 5.88
C GLU A 377 -7.80 -8.74 7.19
N LEU A 378 -6.94 -9.16 8.12
CA LEU A 378 -6.75 -8.44 9.39
C LEU A 378 -6.12 -7.06 9.20
N LYS A 379 -5.26 -6.84 8.19
CA LYS A 379 -4.73 -5.51 7.86
C LYS A 379 -5.83 -4.47 7.57
N LYS A 380 -6.99 -4.91 7.10
CA LYS A 380 -8.15 -4.02 6.83
C LYS A 380 -8.88 -3.60 8.11
N CYS A 381 -8.60 -4.28 9.23
CA CYS A 381 -9.23 -3.99 10.50
C CYS A 381 -8.45 -2.88 11.22
N SER A 382 -9.17 -2.02 11.91
CA SER A 382 -8.60 -1.00 12.79
C SER A 382 -9.11 -1.15 14.22
N ILE A 383 -8.36 -0.65 15.18
CA ILE A 383 -8.77 -0.62 16.58
C ILE A 383 -9.26 0.78 16.89
N ASP A 384 -10.53 0.89 17.27
CA ASP A 384 -11.12 2.19 17.62
C ASP A 384 -10.34 2.88 18.74
N ASP A 385 -10.04 4.16 18.56
CA ASP A 385 -9.40 4.99 19.58
C ASP A 385 -10.43 5.54 20.59
N VAL A 386 -11.01 4.63 21.40
CA VAL A 386 -12.05 4.96 22.38
C VAL A 386 -11.55 5.86 23.50
N MET A 387 -10.24 5.94 23.71
CA MET A 387 -9.60 6.78 24.72
C MET A 387 -9.07 8.10 24.14
N GLY A 388 -9.30 8.35 22.86
CA GLY A 388 -8.92 9.59 22.18
C GLY A 388 -9.65 10.81 22.71
N GLY A 389 -9.06 11.97 22.51
CA GLY A 389 -9.64 13.27 22.86
C GLY A 389 -10.80 13.68 21.93
N LYS A 390 -11.10 14.96 21.92
CA LYS A 390 -12.21 15.51 21.12
C LYS A 390 -11.79 16.13 19.79
N ILE A 391 -10.49 16.43 19.62
CA ILE A 391 -9.96 17.04 18.40
C ILE A 391 -9.75 15.93 17.37
N ARG A 392 -10.45 16.01 16.26
CA ARG A 392 -10.47 14.94 15.25
C ARG A 392 -9.24 14.99 14.36
N VAL A 393 -8.53 13.87 14.26
CA VAL A 393 -7.47 13.63 13.27
C VAL A 393 -7.99 12.63 12.25
N MET A 394 -8.00 13.00 10.97
CA MET A 394 -8.63 12.20 9.91
C MET A 394 -7.91 12.36 8.58
N GLY A 395 -8.04 11.39 7.70
CA GLY A 395 -7.65 11.49 6.29
C GLY A 395 -8.65 12.29 5.47
N VAL A 396 -8.30 12.57 4.20
CA VAL A 396 -9.18 13.34 3.31
C VAL A 396 -10.47 12.60 2.97
N LEU A 397 -10.42 11.27 2.87
CA LEU A 397 -11.62 10.47 2.59
C LEU A 397 -12.62 10.48 3.74
N GLU A 398 -12.13 10.52 4.97
CA GLU A 398 -12.95 10.64 6.16
C GLU A 398 -13.49 12.07 6.37
N SER A 399 -12.93 13.07 5.73
CA SER A 399 -13.40 14.45 5.81
C SER A 399 -14.59 14.75 4.89
N ARG A 400 -15.02 13.79 4.07
CA ARG A 400 -16.17 13.95 3.17
C ARG A 400 -17.44 14.28 3.93
N GLY A 401 -18.10 15.37 3.52
CA GLY A 401 -19.31 15.88 4.18
C GLY A 401 -19.05 16.38 5.61
N PHE A 402 -17.82 16.43 6.09
CA PHE A 402 -17.49 17.00 7.39
C PHE A 402 -17.21 18.50 7.26
N THR A 403 -17.76 19.30 8.17
CA THR A 403 -17.45 20.73 8.30
C THR A 403 -16.82 21.01 9.67
N CYS A 404 -15.87 21.92 9.71
CA CYS A 404 -15.23 22.40 10.93
C CYS A 404 -15.05 23.91 10.84
N LYS A 405 -14.85 24.59 11.99
CA LYS A 405 -14.50 25.99 11.96
C LYS A 405 -13.01 26.20 11.69
N LYS A 406 -12.19 25.31 12.18
CA LYS A 406 -10.73 25.41 12.08
C LYS A 406 -10.14 24.11 11.57
N ALA A 407 -9.36 24.18 10.51
CA ALA A 407 -8.70 23.02 9.93
C ALA A 407 -7.18 23.22 9.86
N ILE A 408 -6.44 22.15 10.15
CA ILE A 408 -5.00 22.06 9.88
C ILE A 408 -4.80 20.92 8.90
N ILE A 409 -4.09 21.17 7.81
CA ILE A 409 -3.71 20.14 6.83
C ILE A 409 -2.19 20.04 6.83
N VAL A 410 -1.67 18.86 7.14
CA VAL A 410 -0.23 18.59 7.16
C VAL A 410 0.21 17.88 5.88
N ASP A 411 1.51 17.85 5.61
CA ASP A 411 2.10 17.16 4.44
C ASP A 411 1.46 17.55 3.10
N PHE A 412 1.17 18.83 2.91
CA PHE A 412 0.55 19.31 1.66
C PHE A 412 1.58 19.39 0.52
N ASN A 413 2.21 18.25 0.25
CA ASN A 413 3.30 18.12 -0.69
C ASN A 413 2.86 17.51 -2.02
N GLU A 414 3.58 17.85 -3.09
CA GLU A 414 3.46 17.18 -4.37
C GLU A 414 3.78 15.68 -4.23
N GLY A 415 3.01 14.83 -4.92
CA GLY A 415 3.08 13.37 -4.77
C GLY A 415 2.38 12.80 -3.53
N VAL A 416 1.96 13.66 -2.58
CA VAL A 416 1.11 13.32 -1.43
C VAL A 416 -0.31 13.83 -1.66
N ILE A 417 -0.46 15.03 -2.21
CA ILE A 417 -1.73 15.66 -2.55
C ILE A 417 -1.67 16.22 -3.97
N PRO A 418 -2.57 15.79 -4.84
CA PRO A 418 -3.47 14.65 -4.69
C PRO A 418 -2.73 13.30 -4.70
N ASN A 419 -3.16 12.36 -3.85
CA ASN A 419 -2.64 11.00 -3.84
C ASN A 419 -3.51 10.12 -4.74
N VAL A 420 -3.10 9.94 -5.97
CA VAL A 420 -3.76 9.07 -6.93
C VAL A 420 -2.79 7.97 -7.30
N ALA A 421 -3.16 6.73 -7.01
CA ALA A 421 -2.35 5.58 -7.39
C ALA A 421 -2.13 5.59 -8.92
N GLN A 422 -0.87 5.56 -9.33
CA GLN A 422 -0.49 5.71 -10.75
C GLN A 422 -0.72 4.45 -11.58
N ASP A 423 -1.01 3.32 -10.96
CA ASP A 423 -1.02 2.03 -11.64
C ASP A 423 -2.44 1.58 -11.99
N ASP A 424 -2.87 1.91 -13.18
CA ASP A 424 -3.95 1.19 -13.83
C ASP A 424 -3.38 0.03 -14.66
N LEU A 425 -3.30 -1.11 -14.02
CA LEU A 425 -2.63 -2.29 -14.57
C LEU A 425 -3.42 -2.98 -15.69
N PHE A 426 -4.74 -2.72 -15.77
CA PHE A 426 -5.60 -3.44 -16.70
C PHE A 426 -6.00 -2.62 -17.93
N LEU A 427 -6.20 -1.31 -17.79
CA LEU A 427 -6.65 -0.44 -18.89
C LEU A 427 -5.96 0.92 -18.83
N ASN A 428 -5.52 1.41 -19.97
CA ASN A 428 -5.01 2.77 -20.05
C ASN A 428 -6.14 3.81 -19.98
N SER A 429 -5.79 5.06 -19.68
CA SER A 429 -6.75 6.16 -19.50
C SER A 429 -7.62 6.42 -20.73
N MET A 430 -7.11 6.14 -21.95
CA MET A 430 -7.87 6.33 -23.19
C MET A 430 -9.00 5.31 -23.32
N LEU A 431 -8.73 4.02 -23.02
CA LEU A 431 -9.73 2.97 -23.01
C LEU A 431 -10.77 3.23 -21.92
N ARG A 432 -10.34 3.61 -20.71
CA ARG A 432 -11.26 3.98 -19.62
C ARG A 432 -12.22 5.07 -20.04
N GLN A 433 -11.71 6.13 -20.67
CA GLN A 433 -12.55 7.24 -21.15
C GLN A 433 -13.56 6.77 -22.20
N ARG A 434 -13.15 5.94 -23.17
CA ARG A 434 -14.05 5.38 -24.19
C ARG A 434 -15.15 4.51 -23.61
N LEU A 435 -14.83 3.75 -22.56
CA LEU A 435 -15.76 2.90 -21.83
C LEU A 435 -16.64 3.68 -20.83
N GLY A 436 -16.32 4.96 -20.62
CA GLY A 436 -17.00 5.79 -19.63
C GLY A 436 -16.74 5.36 -18.19
N MET A 437 -15.58 4.77 -17.94
CA MET A 437 -15.06 4.44 -16.63
C MET A 437 -14.29 5.65 -16.05
N PRO A 438 -14.24 5.81 -14.72
CA PRO A 438 -13.43 6.86 -14.11
C PRO A 438 -11.95 6.73 -14.51
N THR A 439 -11.37 7.82 -14.96
CA THR A 439 -9.95 7.93 -15.29
C THR A 439 -9.14 8.36 -14.07
N MET A 440 -7.80 8.29 -14.17
CA MET A 440 -6.88 8.87 -13.18
C MET A 440 -7.19 10.35 -12.93
N ARG A 441 -7.45 11.10 -14.00
CA ARG A 441 -7.81 12.52 -13.90
C ARG A 441 -9.10 12.73 -13.12
N ASP A 442 -10.10 11.87 -13.30
CA ASP A 442 -11.36 11.97 -12.55
C ASP A 442 -11.14 11.70 -11.06
N LYS A 443 -10.30 10.73 -10.72
CA LYS A 443 -9.92 10.43 -9.32
C LYS A 443 -9.14 11.61 -8.70
N GLU A 444 -8.24 12.22 -9.45
CA GLU A 444 -7.51 13.42 -9.03
C GLU A 444 -8.46 14.61 -8.79
N GLN A 445 -9.34 14.90 -9.74
CA GLN A 445 -10.32 15.98 -9.61
C GLN A 445 -11.25 15.76 -8.40
N LEU A 446 -11.67 14.52 -8.18
CA LEU A 446 -12.48 14.19 -7.01
C LEU A 446 -11.71 14.43 -5.69
N GLN A 447 -10.43 14.09 -5.63
CA GLN A 447 -9.63 14.35 -4.44
C GLN A 447 -9.41 15.85 -4.22
N LYS A 448 -9.14 16.61 -5.27
CA LYS A 448 -9.08 18.09 -5.22
C LYS A 448 -10.39 18.70 -4.72
N HIS A 449 -11.54 18.17 -5.15
CA HIS A 449 -12.87 18.56 -4.65
C HIS A 449 -12.98 18.34 -3.13
N TYR A 450 -12.51 17.21 -2.60
CA TYR A 450 -12.56 16.97 -1.16
C TYR A 450 -11.72 17.98 -0.37
N TYR A 451 -10.51 18.29 -0.83
CA TYR A 451 -9.71 19.35 -0.22
C TYR A 451 -10.38 20.71 -0.33
N TYR A 452 -10.90 21.06 -1.52
CA TYR A 452 -11.63 22.29 -1.71
C TYR A 452 -12.83 22.41 -0.75
N GLY A 453 -13.53 21.30 -0.48
CA GLY A 453 -14.59 21.23 0.52
C GLY A 453 -14.14 21.65 1.91
N ILE A 454 -12.94 21.24 2.34
CA ILE A 454 -12.36 21.65 3.62
C ILE A 454 -12.05 23.15 3.61
N PHE A 455 -11.37 23.64 2.55
CA PHE A 455 -11.01 25.06 2.42
C PHE A 455 -12.24 25.97 2.40
N SER A 456 -13.32 25.58 1.75
CA SER A 456 -14.54 26.37 1.62
C SER A 456 -15.47 26.28 2.82
N SER A 457 -15.36 25.25 3.66
CA SER A 457 -16.24 25.04 4.81
C SER A 457 -15.69 25.64 6.10
N ALA A 458 -14.38 25.71 6.28
CA ALA A 458 -13.75 26.19 7.49
C ALA A 458 -13.61 27.73 7.47
N ASP A 459 -13.69 28.35 8.66
CA ASP A 459 -13.44 29.80 8.85
C ASP A 459 -11.94 30.13 8.70
N GLU A 460 -11.06 29.19 9.06
CA GLU A 460 -9.61 29.32 8.93
C GLU A 460 -8.99 27.96 8.62
N VAL A 461 -8.15 27.92 7.59
CA VAL A 461 -7.37 26.72 7.22
C VAL A 461 -5.89 27.05 7.32
N VAL A 462 -5.16 26.21 8.05
CA VAL A 462 -3.71 26.26 8.18
C VAL A 462 -3.13 25.06 7.43
N VAL A 463 -2.24 25.32 6.50
CA VAL A 463 -1.61 24.28 5.67
C VAL A 463 -0.13 24.22 6.00
N SER A 464 0.41 23.01 6.17
CA SER A 464 1.86 22.83 6.29
C SER A 464 2.40 21.83 5.27
N TYR A 465 3.61 22.09 4.81
CA TYR A 465 4.32 21.24 3.86
C TYR A 465 5.82 21.25 4.10
N VAL A 466 6.51 20.26 3.54
CA VAL A 466 7.97 20.21 3.55
C VAL A 466 8.49 20.87 2.28
N GLU A 467 9.50 21.74 2.43
CA GLU A 467 10.20 22.36 1.32
C GLU A 467 11.70 22.18 1.48
N ASN A 468 12.30 21.36 0.62
CA ASN A 468 13.73 21.07 0.57
C ASN A 468 14.14 20.67 -0.86
N GLU A 469 15.34 20.09 -1.03
CA GLU A 469 15.83 19.68 -2.36
C GLU A 469 14.96 18.62 -3.04
N ASP A 470 14.27 17.76 -2.26
CA ASP A 470 13.51 16.60 -2.76
C ASP A 470 11.99 16.81 -2.73
N LYS A 471 11.49 17.74 -1.93
CA LYS A 471 10.04 17.92 -1.67
C LYS A 471 9.62 19.36 -1.88
N HIS A 472 8.48 19.52 -2.56
CA HIS A 472 7.88 20.80 -2.87
C HIS A 472 6.40 20.83 -2.46
N LYS A 473 5.83 22.03 -2.34
CA LYS A 473 4.38 22.22 -2.12
C LYS A 473 3.56 21.57 -3.25
N SER A 474 2.38 21.09 -2.92
CA SER A 474 1.44 20.59 -3.93
C SER A 474 1.00 21.70 -4.89
N LEU A 475 0.88 21.36 -6.17
CA LEU A 475 0.33 22.26 -7.20
C LEU A 475 -1.11 22.70 -6.90
N LEU A 476 -1.86 21.92 -6.12
CA LEU A 476 -3.20 22.30 -5.68
C LEU A 476 -3.22 23.63 -4.91
N LEU A 477 -2.16 23.99 -4.17
CA LEU A 477 -2.08 25.30 -3.52
C LEU A 477 -2.06 26.44 -4.54
N GLU A 478 -1.35 26.28 -5.64
CA GLU A 478 -1.29 27.30 -6.73
C GLU A 478 -2.64 27.43 -7.43
N GLU A 479 -3.36 26.32 -7.61
CA GLU A 479 -4.73 26.35 -8.14
C GLU A 479 -5.68 27.09 -7.18
N LEU A 480 -5.51 26.92 -5.87
CA LEU A 480 -6.32 27.58 -4.83
C LEU A 480 -6.03 29.08 -4.71
N GLU A 481 -4.82 29.55 -5.02
CA GLU A 481 -4.46 30.97 -5.05
C GLU A 481 -5.33 31.78 -6.03
N GLN A 482 -5.97 31.13 -7.01
CA GLN A 482 -6.92 31.76 -7.92
C GLN A 482 -8.24 32.16 -7.20
N TYR A 483 -8.55 31.55 -6.08
CA TYR A 483 -9.82 31.75 -5.36
C TYR A 483 -9.66 32.52 -4.06
N THR A 484 -8.46 32.57 -3.49
CA THR A 484 -8.19 33.21 -2.20
C THR A 484 -6.75 33.68 -2.10
N HIS A 485 -6.54 34.71 -1.28
CA HIS A 485 -5.18 35.13 -0.95
C HIS A 485 -4.59 34.19 0.12
N ILE A 486 -3.47 33.56 -0.20
CA ILE A 486 -2.76 32.63 0.68
C ILE A 486 -1.56 33.36 1.30
N THR A 487 -1.52 33.43 2.63
CA THR A 487 -0.34 33.98 3.33
C THR A 487 0.69 32.88 3.57
N SER A 488 1.91 33.07 3.07
CA SER A 488 3.00 32.11 3.25
C SER A 488 3.92 32.52 4.41
N ASN A 489 4.29 31.56 5.24
CA ASN A 489 5.14 31.73 6.42
C ASN A 489 6.28 30.72 6.45
N ASP A 490 7.43 31.15 6.96
CA ASP A 490 8.55 30.27 7.25
C ASP A 490 8.32 29.59 8.62
N GLY A 491 7.99 28.31 8.57
CA GLY A 491 7.70 27.50 9.74
C GLY A 491 8.93 27.22 10.59
N ASP A 492 10.07 26.99 9.96
CA ASP A 492 11.33 26.70 10.68
C ASP A 492 11.77 27.87 11.56
N LYS A 493 11.59 29.10 11.06
CA LYS A 493 11.90 30.28 11.87
C LYS A 493 10.95 30.45 13.04
N ARG A 494 9.68 30.12 12.87
CA ARG A 494 8.65 30.37 13.88
C ARG A 494 8.49 29.23 14.88
N PHE A 495 8.68 27.99 14.45
CA PHE A 495 8.42 26.77 15.23
C PHE A 495 9.66 25.88 15.36
N ALA A 496 10.84 26.47 15.55
CA ALA A 496 12.04 25.70 15.81
C ALA A 496 11.85 24.80 17.05
N LEU A 497 11.55 23.52 16.81
CA LEU A 497 11.44 22.50 17.87
C LEU A 497 12.81 22.18 18.49
N LEU A 498 13.86 22.37 17.71
CA LEU A 498 15.24 22.21 18.15
C LEU A 498 15.93 23.57 18.09
N PRO A 499 16.67 23.98 19.12
CA PRO A 499 17.43 25.19 19.05
C PRO A 499 18.37 25.15 17.87
N HIS A 500 18.14 26.04 16.88
CA HIS A 500 19.07 26.19 15.77
C HIS A 500 20.42 26.65 16.36
N GLY A 501 21.43 25.81 16.24
CA GLY A 501 22.80 26.19 16.53
C GLY A 501 23.32 25.93 17.92
N GLY A 502 22.63 25.22 18.76
CA GLY A 502 23.37 24.47 19.77
C GLY A 502 24.16 23.41 18.99
N LYS A 503 25.42 23.67 18.63
CA LYS A 503 26.31 22.54 18.43
C LYS A 503 26.07 21.68 19.65
N TYR A 504 25.45 20.51 19.46
CA TYR A 504 25.62 19.45 20.42
C TYR A 504 27.14 19.30 20.50
N GLU A 505 27.73 19.86 21.55
CA GLU A 505 29.05 19.41 21.93
C GLU A 505 28.82 17.97 22.31
N TYR A 506 29.10 17.13 21.33
CA TYR A 506 29.15 15.72 21.52
C TYR A 506 30.19 15.50 22.62
N CYS A 507 29.75 15.29 23.85
CA CYS A 507 30.61 14.81 24.92
C CYS A 507 31.02 13.41 24.52
N GLU A 508 32.26 13.27 24.06
CA GLU A 508 32.86 11.97 23.85
C GLU A 508 32.96 11.29 25.19
N ASP A 509 32.04 10.39 25.49
CA ASP A 509 32.25 9.42 26.54
C ASP A 509 33.43 8.56 26.14
N GLU A 510 34.44 8.42 26.99
CA GLU A 510 35.53 7.48 26.78
C GLU A 510 34.96 6.07 26.85
N ILE A 511 34.84 5.43 25.67
CA ILE A 511 34.45 4.03 25.60
C ILE A 511 35.71 3.19 25.52
N MET A 512 35.94 2.38 26.53
CA MET A 512 37.04 1.40 26.55
C MET A 512 36.57 0.13 25.84
N GLY A 513 36.77 0.05 24.52
CA GLY A 513 36.54 -1.14 23.72
C GLY A 513 37.71 -2.11 23.78
N LYS A 514 37.48 -3.39 23.48
CA LYS A 514 38.51 -4.39 23.34
C LYS A 514 38.85 -4.60 21.86
N ILE A 515 40.10 -4.51 21.49
CA ILE A 515 40.52 -4.89 20.13
C ILE A 515 40.37 -6.41 20.01
N PRO A 516 39.56 -6.92 19.10
CA PRO A 516 39.37 -8.35 18.95
C PRO A 516 40.63 -8.98 18.33
N ARG A 517 40.90 -10.22 18.68
CA ARG A 517 41.99 -11.00 18.04
C ARG A 517 41.56 -11.53 16.67
N PHE A 518 40.26 -11.49 16.37
CA PHE A 518 39.66 -12.10 15.19
C PHE A 518 38.77 -11.12 14.43
N PHE A 519 39.04 -10.93 13.13
CA PHE A 519 38.29 -10.03 12.26
C PHE A 519 37.69 -10.74 11.05
N THR A 520 36.56 -10.20 10.58
CA THR A 520 36.09 -10.34 9.19
C THR A 520 36.40 -9.03 8.44
N PRO A 521 36.42 -9.02 7.11
CA PRO A 521 36.63 -7.79 6.32
C PRO A 521 35.62 -6.68 6.70
N SER A 522 34.38 -7.03 6.91
CA SER A 522 33.33 -6.08 7.32
C SER A 522 33.55 -5.51 8.72
N LYS A 523 33.99 -6.32 9.68
CA LYS A 523 34.33 -5.87 11.03
C LYS A 523 35.52 -4.90 11.01
N LEU A 524 36.58 -5.25 10.25
CA LEU A 524 37.72 -4.38 10.09
C LEU A 524 37.35 -3.04 9.48
N LYS A 525 36.56 -3.08 8.40
CA LYS A 525 36.08 -1.88 7.73
C LYS A 525 35.27 -0.98 8.70
N THR A 526 34.35 -1.54 9.47
CA THR A 526 33.56 -0.79 10.44
C THR A 526 34.43 -0.16 11.53
N LEU A 527 35.45 -0.90 12.02
CA LEU A 527 36.41 -0.38 13.01
C LEU A 527 37.22 0.81 12.47
N LEU A 528 37.71 0.71 11.22
CA LEU A 528 38.50 1.76 10.58
C LEU A 528 37.66 3.00 10.24
N GLU A 529 36.39 2.82 9.83
CA GLU A 529 35.48 3.91 9.53
C GLU A 529 35.02 4.64 10.81
N CYS A 530 34.69 3.88 11.85
CA CYS A 530 34.18 4.44 13.10
C CYS A 530 34.33 3.41 14.26
N PRO A 531 35.39 3.55 15.11
CA PRO A 531 35.59 2.65 16.25
C PRO A 531 34.37 2.57 17.20
N ARG A 532 33.66 3.69 17.41
CA ARG A 532 32.45 3.73 18.24
C ARG A 532 31.33 2.92 17.63
N ARG A 533 31.09 2.98 16.31
CA ARG A 533 30.12 2.15 15.61
C ARG A 533 30.49 0.66 15.74
N TYR A 534 31.77 0.33 15.64
CA TYR A 534 32.28 -1.02 15.84
C TYR A 534 31.93 -1.53 17.24
N PHE A 535 32.18 -0.74 18.29
CA PHE A 535 31.88 -1.08 19.68
C PHE A 535 30.39 -1.41 19.83
N TYR A 536 29.48 -0.51 19.46
CA TYR A 536 28.06 -0.76 19.60
C TYR A 536 27.55 -1.91 18.76
N GLN A 537 28.02 -2.06 17.54
CA GLN A 537 27.51 -3.09 16.63
C GLN A 537 28.06 -4.49 16.92
N TYR A 538 29.30 -4.61 17.34
CA TYR A 538 29.97 -5.91 17.46
C TYR A 538 30.37 -6.31 18.88
N GLU A 539 30.62 -5.38 19.79
CA GLU A 539 30.91 -5.67 21.20
C GLU A 539 29.64 -5.68 22.02
N GLU A 540 28.80 -4.65 21.91
CA GLU A 540 27.53 -4.55 22.62
C GLU A 540 26.38 -5.24 21.86
N SER A 541 26.60 -5.70 20.63
CA SER A 541 25.63 -6.41 19.81
C SER A 541 24.31 -5.63 19.60
N LEU A 542 24.39 -4.31 19.59
CA LEU A 542 23.26 -3.44 19.30
C LEU A 542 22.98 -3.47 17.80
N CYS A 543 22.11 -4.33 17.37
CA CYS A 543 21.67 -4.40 15.98
C CYS A 543 20.64 -3.30 15.71
N LYS A 544 20.81 -2.53 14.61
CA LYS A 544 19.67 -1.87 14.00
C LYS A 544 18.68 -2.95 13.59
N VAL A 545 17.40 -2.75 13.89
CA VAL A 545 16.34 -3.42 13.13
C VAL A 545 16.46 -2.86 11.71
N GLN A 546 17.19 -3.55 10.84
CA GLN A 546 17.24 -3.22 9.43
C GLN A 546 15.99 -3.87 8.82
N GLU A 547 15.09 -3.04 8.30
CA GLU A 547 14.33 -3.46 7.13
C GLU A 547 15.37 -3.80 6.07
N GLU A 548 15.42 -5.04 5.60
CA GLU A 548 16.28 -5.42 4.49
C GLU A 548 15.92 -4.51 3.31
N SER A 549 16.87 -3.67 2.92
CA SER A 549 16.62 -2.84 1.75
C SER A 549 16.49 -3.77 0.54
N ASN A 550 15.58 -3.46 -0.39
CA ASN A 550 15.41 -4.19 -1.64
C ASN A 550 16.74 -4.47 -2.36
N VAL A 551 17.70 -3.55 -2.25
CA VAL A 551 19.05 -3.70 -2.82
C VAL A 551 19.85 -4.80 -2.13
N ALA A 552 19.74 -4.94 -0.80
CA ALA A 552 20.46 -5.98 -0.06
C ALA A 552 19.86 -7.37 -0.37
N PHE A 553 18.54 -7.47 -0.44
CA PHE A 553 17.84 -8.68 -0.84
C PHE A 553 18.25 -9.13 -2.25
N MET A 554 18.20 -8.22 -3.23
CA MET A 554 18.62 -8.51 -4.61
C MET A 554 20.10 -8.92 -4.71
N GLY A 555 20.97 -8.29 -3.91
CA GLY A 555 22.37 -8.68 -3.80
C GLY A 555 22.52 -10.13 -3.33
N ASN A 556 21.81 -10.52 -2.27
CA ASN A 556 21.84 -11.88 -1.74
C ASN A 556 21.32 -12.90 -2.77
N VAL A 557 20.23 -12.59 -3.48
CA VAL A 557 19.68 -13.43 -4.55
C VAL A 557 20.71 -13.63 -5.68
N ALA A 558 21.40 -12.57 -6.10
CA ALA A 558 22.44 -12.66 -7.12
C ALA A 558 23.60 -13.58 -6.70
N HIS A 559 24.12 -13.41 -5.47
CA HIS A 559 25.20 -14.25 -4.93
C HIS A 559 24.79 -15.72 -4.87
N GLN A 560 23.62 -16.04 -4.32
CA GLN A 560 23.13 -17.42 -4.22
C GLN A 560 22.95 -18.08 -5.59
N CYS A 561 22.44 -17.34 -6.57
CA CYS A 561 22.28 -17.84 -7.93
C CYS A 561 23.61 -18.11 -8.61
N LEU A 562 24.54 -17.17 -8.55
CA LEU A 562 25.87 -17.33 -9.14
C LEU A 562 26.63 -18.49 -8.47
N GLU A 563 26.59 -18.58 -7.15
CA GLU A 563 27.19 -19.70 -6.41
C GLU A 563 26.62 -21.05 -6.89
N SER A 564 25.30 -21.21 -6.93
CA SER A 564 24.65 -22.49 -7.31
C SER A 564 25.01 -22.91 -8.74
N VAL A 565 25.06 -21.94 -9.66
CA VAL A 565 25.35 -22.25 -11.07
C VAL A 565 26.81 -22.56 -11.27
N TYR A 566 27.74 -21.86 -10.61
CA TYR A 566 29.19 -22.12 -10.75
C TYR A 566 29.64 -23.36 -9.98
N ARG A 567 28.93 -23.84 -8.98
CA ARG A 567 29.30 -24.98 -8.14
C ARG A 567 29.61 -26.25 -8.94
N GLN A 568 28.96 -26.47 -10.07
CA GLN A 568 29.22 -27.62 -10.96
C GLN A 568 30.56 -27.58 -11.68
N TYR A 569 31.21 -26.42 -11.73
CA TYR A 569 32.48 -26.20 -12.43
C TYR A 569 33.72 -26.21 -11.49
N ILE A 570 33.52 -26.40 -10.19
CA ILE A 570 34.64 -26.43 -9.22
C ILE A 570 35.62 -27.54 -9.57
N GLY A 571 36.93 -27.21 -9.62
CA GLY A 571 38.03 -28.13 -9.89
C GLY A 571 38.12 -28.62 -11.35
N LYS A 572 37.31 -28.03 -12.25
CA LYS A 572 37.30 -28.39 -13.68
C LYS A 572 37.87 -27.23 -14.52
N LYS A 573 38.70 -27.56 -15.50
CA LYS A 573 39.01 -26.62 -16.56
C LYS A 573 37.87 -26.58 -17.55
N VAL A 574 37.25 -25.45 -17.68
CA VAL A 574 36.05 -25.27 -18.53
C VAL A 574 36.18 -23.98 -19.32
N GLN A 575 35.67 -24.01 -20.55
CA GLN A 575 35.37 -22.77 -21.28
C GLN A 575 33.95 -22.36 -20.96
N LEU A 576 33.81 -21.19 -20.32
CA LEU A 576 32.50 -20.69 -19.90
C LEU A 576 31.66 -20.30 -21.10
N ASN A 577 30.40 -20.66 -21.04
CA ASN A 577 29.38 -20.32 -22.04
C ASN A 577 28.30 -19.44 -21.38
N ALA A 578 28.32 -18.15 -21.69
CA ALA A 578 27.41 -17.19 -21.11
C ALA A 578 25.92 -17.56 -21.29
N LYS A 579 25.55 -18.13 -22.43
CA LYS A 579 24.15 -18.53 -22.70
C LYS A 579 23.70 -19.72 -21.83
N GLU A 580 24.57 -20.68 -21.62
CA GLU A 580 24.28 -21.84 -20.78
C GLU A 580 24.17 -21.45 -19.29
N ILE A 581 25.13 -20.63 -18.84
CA ILE A 581 25.14 -20.10 -17.47
C ILE A 581 23.86 -19.28 -17.22
N TYR A 582 23.49 -18.40 -18.15
CA TYR A 582 22.28 -17.61 -18.04
C TYR A 582 21.00 -18.46 -18.02
N ALA A 583 20.90 -19.50 -18.84
CA ALA A 583 19.77 -20.41 -18.82
C ALA A 583 19.62 -21.13 -17.46
N ASN A 584 20.74 -21.50 -16.84
CA ASN A 584 20.75 -22.10 -15.51
C ASN A 584 20.33 -21.09 -14.43
N ILE A 585 20.79 -19.83 -14.52
CA ILE A 585 20.38 -18.75 -13.62
C ILE A 585 18.87 -18.50 -13.71
N LEU A 586 18.31 -18.44 -14.92
CA LEU A 586 16.87 -18.29 -15.11
C LEU A 586 16.06 -19.46 -14.50
N THR A 587 16.63 -20.67 -14.56
CA THR A 587 15.99 -21.85 -13.93
C THR A 587 15.97 -21.72 -12.41
N HIS A 588 17.08 -21.24 -11.80
CA HIS A 588 17.14 -20.95 -10.37
C HIS A 588 16.19 -19.83 -9.96
N PHE A 589 16.13 -18.74 -10.70
CA PHE A 589 15.19 -17.67 -10.44
C PHE A 589 13.73 -18.14 -10.49
N LYS A 590 13.38 -18.93 -11.52
CA LYS A 590 12.03 -19.51 -11.61
C LYS A 590 11.65 -20.38 -10.41
N ALA A 591 12.59 -21.11 -9.86
CA ALA A 591 12.34 -21.92 -8.66
C ALA A 591 12.08 -21.08 -7.41
N GLN A 592 12.67 -19.88 -7.34
CA GLN A 592 12.51 -18.95 -6.20
C GLN A 592 11.27 -18.04 -6.34
N TYR A 593 10.77 -17.80 -7.56
CA TYR A 593 9.62 -16.92 -7.79
C TYR A 593 8.36 -17.32 -7.01
N ALA A 594 8.18 -18.59 -6.72
CA ALA A 594 7.02 -19.10 -5.97
C ALA A 594 6.93 -18.53 -4.53
N SER A 595 8.04 -17.97 -4.01
CA SER A 595 8.13 -17.40 -2.65
C SER A 595 8.33 -15.88 -2.61
N MET A 596 8.33 -15.21 -3.77
CA MET A 596 8.62 -13.77 -3.89
C MET A 596 7.35 -12.95 -4.08
N SER A 597 7.37 -11.69 -3.60
CA SER A 597 6.35 -10.71 -3.96
C SER A 597 6.42 -10.37 -5.46
N ALA A 598 5.33 -9.84 -6.03
CA ALA A 598 5.30 -9.43 -7.44
C ALA A 598 6.39 -8.38 -7.78
N LEU A 599 6.65 -7.45 -6.87
CA LEU A 599 7.70 -6.43 -7.02
C LEU A 599 9.09 -7.06 -7.01
N ASP A 600 9.35 -8.00 -6.11
CA ASP A 600 10.61 -8.72 -6.06
C ASP A 600 10.81 -9.60 -7.29
N GLY A 601 9.74 -10.15 -7.84
CA GLY A 601 9.75 -10.87 -9.12
C GLY A 601 10.21 -9.99 -10.29
N ILE A 602 9.69 -8.76 -10.38
CA ILE A 602 10.11 -7.77 -11.40
C ILE A 602 11.58 -7.38 -11.19
N ASN A 603 11.97 -7.06 -9.96
CA ASN A 603 13.35 -6.69 -9.64
C ASN A 603 14.32 -7.84 -9.95
N THR A 604 13.91 -9.09 -9.71
CA THR A 604 14.71 -10.27 -10.06
C THR A 604 14.84 -10.46 -11.58
N GLN A 605 13.83 -10.11 -12.36
CA GLN A 605 13.95 -10.09 -13.82
C GLN A 605 14.92 -9.02 -14.32
N LEU A 606 14.86 -7.81 -13.76
CA LEU A 606 15.83 -6.76 -14.07
C LEU A 606 17.25 -7.18 -13.72
N LEU A 607 17.43 -7.77 -12.54
CA LEU A 607 18.71 -8.35 -12.13
C LEU A 607 19.19 -9.44 -13.11
N ALA A 608 18.30 -10.28 -13.62
CA ALA A 608 18.65 -11.29 -14.61
C ALA A 608 19.21 -10.67 -15.90
N TYR A 609 18.64 -9.57 -16.39
CA TYR A 609 19.17 -8.84 -17.54
C TYR A 609 20.56 -8.25 -17.28
N GLU A 610 20.77 -7.69 -16.09
CA GLU A 610 22.08 -7.16 -15.70
C GLU A 610 23.13 -8.26 -15.61
N ILE A 611 22.78 -9.40 -15.04
CA ILE A 611 23.65 -10.59 -15.00
C ILE A 611 23.91 -11.11 -16.42
N GLU A 612 22.94 -11.13 -17.30
CA GLU A 612 23.14 -11.53 -18.70
C GLU A 612 24.18 -10.65 -19.41
N ALA A 613 24.06 -9.32 -19.21
CA ALA A 613 25.02 -8.36 -19.76
C ALA A 613 26.45 -8.60 -19.21
N PHE A 614 26.56 -8.80 -17.90
CA PHE A 614 27.83 -9.16 -17.24
C PHE A 614 28.41 -10.45 -17.81
N LEU A 615 27.65 -11.52 -17.92
CA LEU A 615 28.09 -12.80 -18.45
C LEU A 615 28.59 -12.70 -19.90
N LYS A 616 27.86 -11.96 -20.74
CA LYS A 616 28.28 -11.73 -22.13
C LYS A 616 29.58 -10.94 -22.25
N GLN A 617 29.78 -9.96 -21.38
CA GLN A 617 30.90 -9.07 -21.45
C GLN A 617 32.17 -9.66 -20.81
N TYR A 618 32.03 -10.37 -19.68
CA TYR A 618 33.18 -10.75 -18.85
C TYR A 618 33.41 -12.27 -18.79
N GLU A 619 32.40 -13.10 -19.02
CA GLU A 619 32.49 -14.54 -18.82
C GLU A 619 32.56 -15.35 -20.13
N ASP A 620 31.94 -14.83 -21.20
CA ASP A 620 31.75 -15.63 -22.44
C ASP A 620 33.10 -16.03 -23.05
N LYS A 621 33.24 -17.33 -23.31
CA LYS A 621 34.44 -17.98 -23.91
C LYS A 621 35.72 -17.90 -23.08
N ARG A 622 35.67 -17.48 -21.82
CA ARG A 622 36.84 -17.52 -20.94
C ARG A 622 37.13 -18.96 -20.51
N GLU A 623 38.38 -19.35 -20.63
CA GLU A 623 38.87 -20.64 -20.12
C GLU A 623 39.32 -20.45 -18.68
N VAL A 624 38.61 -21.08 -17.74
CA VAL A 624 38.86 -20.92 -16.31
C VAL A 624 38.86 -22.25 -15.58
N GLU A 625 39.54 -22.28 -14.44
CA GLU A 625 39.46 -23.36 -13.47
C GLU A 625 39.02 -22.76 -12.15
N ILE A 626 37.76 -23.01 -11.73
CA ILE A 626 37.22 -22.47 -10.48
C ILE A 626 37.80 -23.30 -9.33
N LEU A 627 38.54 -22.62 -8.43
CA LEU A 627 39.20 -23.26 -7.30
C LEU A 627 38.32 -23.25 -6.06
N TYR A 628 37.69 -22.09 -5.75
CA TYR A 628 36.87 -21.89 -4.57
C TYR A 628 35.60 -21.06 -4.91
N LEU A 629 34.51 -21.39 -4.27
CA LEU A 629 33.22 -20.65 -4.29
C LEU A 629 32.71 -20.54 -2.86
N GLU A 630 32.48 -19.32 -2.37
CA GLU A 630 31.92 -19.01 -1.04
C GLU A 630 32.59 -19.83 0.08
N GLU A 631 33.88 -20.12 -0.04
CA GLU A 631 34.60 -20.94 0.91
C GLU A 631 35.30 -20.08 1.96
N LYS A 632 35.11 -20.44 3.23
CA LYS A 632 35.71 -19.74 4.36
C LYS A 632 37.16 -20.09 4.50
N MET A 633 38.04 -19.10 4.39
CA MET A 633 39.49 -19.21 4.59
C MET A 633 39.94 -18.44 5.82
N LYS A 634 40.99 -18.88 6.44
CA LYS A 634 41.66 -18.19 7.56
C LYS A 634 42.98 -17.62 7.12
N ALA A 635 43.31 -16.43 7.62
CA ALA A 635 44.62 -15.80 7.42
C ALA A 635 45.12 -15.22 8.75
N HIS A 636 46.42 -15.14 8.89
CA HIS A 636 47.09 -14.40 9.96
C HIS A 636 47.89 -13.26 9.38
N TYR A 637 47.53 -12.01 9.76
CA TYR A 637 48.25 -10.84 9.23
C TYR A 637 48.31 -9.74 10.29
N GLY A 638 49.51 -9.13 10.44
CA GLY A 638 49.73 -8.02 11.37
C GLY A 638 49.46 -8.35 12.85
N GLY A 639 49.58 -9.64 13.26
CA GLY A 639 49.26 -10.08 14.61
C GLY A 639 47.80 -10.34 14.89
N PHE A 640 46.93 -10.33 13.86
CA PHE A 640 45.50 -10.59 13.94
C PHE A 640 45.09 -11.78 13.06
N ASP A 641 44.07 -12.47 13.52
CA ASP A 641 43.45 -13.57 12.78
C ASP A 641 42.26 -13.05 11.97
N PHE A 642 42.16 -13.45 10.72
CA PHE A 642 41.08 -13.10 9.81
C PHE A 642 40.30 -14.32 9.35
N SER A 643 38.99 -14.20 9.25
CA SER A 643 38.14 -15.13 8.51
C SER A 643 37.55 -14.41 7.34
N VAL A 644 37.78 -14.93 6.17
CA VAL A 644 37.37 -14.34 4.90
C VAL A 644 36.60 -15.36 4.09
N CYS A 645 35.68 -14.86 3.25
CA CYS A 645 34.90 -15.65 2.32
C CYS A 645 34.85 -14.87 1.00
N ALA A 646 35.60 -15.31 0.01
CA ALA A 646 35.59 -14.72 -1.32
C ALA A 646 34.48 -15.38 -2.15
N ASP A 647 33.76 -14.61 -2.93
CA ASP A 647 32.63 -15.15 -3.72
C ASP A 647 33.13 -16.19 -4.73
N ARG A 648 34.22 -15.91 -5.44
CA ARG A 648 34.84 -16.85 -6.36
C ARG A 648 36.33 -16.64 -6.49
N ILE A 649 37.10 -17.72 -6.48
CA ILE A 649 38.53 -17.73 -6.79
C ILE A 649 38.75 -18.70 -7.93
N GLN A 650 39.41 -18.23 -8.99
CA GLN A 650 39.65 -19.01 -10.20
C GLN A 650 41.05 -18.84 -10.74
N LYS A 651 41.48 -19.81 -11.51
CA LYS A 651 42.74 -19.79 -12.25
C LYS A 651 42.52 -19.58 -13.74
N ILE A 652 43.24 -18.65 -14.33
CA ILE A 652 43.26 -18.36 -15.75
C ILE A 652 44.67 -18.42 -16.24
N GLY A 653 45.04 -19.49 -16.95
CA GLY A 653 46.43 -19.73 -17.32
C GLY A 653 47.31 -19.83 -16.07
N GLU A 654 48.26 -18.90 -15.92
CA GLU A 654 49.17 -18.81 -14.76
C GLU A 654 48.76 -17.73 -13.75
N ARG A 655 47.55 -17.19 -13.84
CA ARG A 655 47.05 -16.12 -12.95
C ARG A 655 45.94 -16.63 -12.07
N ILE A 656 45.89 -16.14 -10.82
CA ILE A 656 44.76 -16.32 -9.92
C ILE A 656 43.94 -15.04 -9.95
N GLU A 657 42.66 -15.19 -10.14
CA GLU A 657 41.70 -14.12 -10.13
C GLU A 657 40.74 -14.30 -8.94
N ILE A 658 40.59 -13.29 -8.12
CA ILE A 658 39.71 -13.25 -6.97
C ILE A 658 38.59 -12.31 -7.31
N ILE A 659 37.35 -12.81 -7.24
CA ILE A 659 36.15 -12.09 -7.64
C ILE A 659 35.25 -11.91 -6.42
N ASP A 660 34.75 -10.68 -6.25
CA ASP A 660 33.80 -10.28 -5.22
C ASP A 660 32.67 -9.52 -5.93
N TYR A 661 31.49 -10.10 -5.95
CA TYR A 661 30.31 -9.53 -6.64
C TYR A 661 29.71 -8.42 -5.81
N LYS A 662 29.34 -7.30 -6.43
CA LYS A 662 28.69 -6.18 -5.76
C LYS A 662 27.50 -5.69 -6.56
N TYR A 663 26.33 -5.75 -5.95
CA TYR A 663 25.10 -5.18 -6.49
C TYR A 663 24.81 -3.83 -5.85
N ARG A 664 25.08 -2.73 -6.57
CA ARG A 664 24.91 -1.34 -6.08
C ARG A 664 24.65 -0.39 -7.24
N GLN A 665 23.79 0.61 -7.01
CA GLN A 665 23.50 1.65 -8.01
C GLN A 665 24.71 2.53 -8.35
N ASN A 666 25.55 2.85 -7.36
CA ASN A 666 26.75 3.66 -7.55
C ASN A 666 27.94 2.96 -6.86
N PHE A 667 28.85 2.43 -7.64
CA PHE A 667 30.08 1.84 -7.13
C PHE A 667 31.27 2.74 -7.45
N LYS A 668 31.88 3.32 -6.42
CA LYS A 668 33.14 4.07 -6.53
C LYS A 668 34.24 3.30 -5.81
N VAL A 669 35.27 2.96 -6.52
CA VAL A 669 36.51 2.41 -5.93
C VAL A 669 37.37 3.57 -5.47
N GLU A 670 37.69 3.62 -4.17
CA GLU A 670 38.66 4.58 -3.65
C GLU A 670 40.07 4.21 -4.21
N LYS A 671 40.65 5.12 -4.97
CA LYS A 671 41.96 4.92 -5.61
C LYS A 671 43.13 5.25 -4.71
N ASN A 672 42.92 5.97 -3.63
CA ASN A 672 43.94 6.33 -2.66
C ASN A 672 44.00 5.29 -1.55
N ALA A 673 45.08 4.53 -1.49
CA ALA A 673 45.29 3.48 -0.48
C ALA A 673 45.26 4.01 0.97
N GLU A 674 45.62 5.27 1.19
CA GLU A 674 45.59 5.90 2.53
C GLU A 674 44.17 6.28 2.99
N LYS A 675 43.25 6.37 2.06
CA LYS A 675 41.83 6.75 2.34
C LYS A 675 40.89 5.56 2.32
N THR A 676 41.32 4.40 1.84
CA THR A 676 40.45 3.22 1.81
C THR A 676 40.27 2.61 3.19
N SER A 677 39.06 2.23 3.52
CA SER A 677 38.72 1.40 4.68
C SER A 677 38.37 -0.03 4.27
N ASP A 678 38.28 -0.31 2.96
CA ASP A 678 37.87 -1.60 2.42
C ASP A 678 39.10 -2.40 1.93
N PHE A 679 39.51 -3.36 2.74
CA PHE A 679 40.64 -4.23 2.48
C PHE A 679 40.23 -5.66 2.12
N ALA A 680 38.96 -5.91 1.77
CA ALA A 680 38.42 -7.25 1.56
C ALA A 680 39.22 -8.06 0.53
N LEU A 681 39.47 -7.51 -0.67
CA LEU A 681 40.19 -8.22 -1.73
C LEU A 681 41.66 -8.52 -1.34
N ILE A 682 42.32 -7.62 -0.58
CA ILE A 682 43.68 -7.83 -0.10
C ILE A 682 43.72 -8.98 0.92
N LEU A 683 42.76 -9.00 1.84
CA LEU A 683 42.64 -10.07 2.83
C LEU A 683 42.26 -11.41 2.18
N TYR A 684 41.44 -11.40 1.11
CA TYR A 684 41.16 -12.62 0.34
C TYR A 684 42.42 -13.16 -0.34
N ALA A 685 43.20 -12.29 -0.95
CA ALA A 685 44.48 -12.69 -1.60
C ALA A 685 45.49 -13.25 -0.59
N GLU A 686 45.61 -12.61 0.57
CA GLU A 686 46.53 -13.08 1.62
C GLU A 686 46.05 -14.43 2.20
N ALA A 687 44.77 -14.57 2.47
CA ALA A 687 44.20 -15.84 2.94
C ALA A 687 44.38 -16.95 1.91
N PHE A 688 44.15 -16.66 0.64
CA PHE A 688 44.35 -17.65 -0.42
C PHE A 688 45.81 -18.11 -0.49
N LYS A 689 46.77 -17.21 -0.45
CA LYS A 689 48.19 -17.53 -0.45
C LYS A 689 48.61 -18.39 0.74
N GLN A 690 48.17 -18.06 1.94
CA GLN A 690 48.47 -18.82 3.15
C GLN A 690 47.89 -20.23 3.12
N ASN A 691 46.68 -20.38 2.58
CA ASN A 691 46.02 -21.69 2.51
C ASN A 691 46.48 -22.51 1.28
N ASN A 692 47.14 -21.89 0.30
CA ASN A 692 47.56 -22.53 -0.95
C ASN A 692 49.01 -22.15 -1.33
N PRO A 693 50.01 -22.65 -0.61
CA PRO A 693 51.42 -22.30 -0.86
C PRO A 693 51.88 -22.60 -2.30
N GLN A 694 51.28 -23.57 -2.97
CA GLN A 694 51.58 -23.95 -4.36
C GLN A 694 51.25 -22.82 -5.38
N TYR A 695 50.43 -21.86 -5.01
CA TYR A 695 50.05 -20.71 -5.85
C TYR A 695 50.65 -19.40 -5.34
N ALA A 696 51.49 -19.42 -4.31
CA ALA A 696 52.04 -18.20 -3.69
C ALA A 696 52.93 -17.36 -4.62
N SER A 697 53.41 -17.95 -5.70
CA SER A 697 54.23 -17.29 -6.73
C SER A 697 53.44 -16.76 -7.94
N LEU A 698 52.12 -17.03 -7.98
CA LEU A 698 51.23 -16.63 -9.08
C LEU A 698 50.51 -15.31 -8.81
#